data_1cece2dfea4f4c654de6ac74c0998d03
#
_entry.id   1cece2dfea4f4c654de6ac74c0998d03
#
_cell.length_a   1.000
_cell.length_b   1.000
_cell.length_c   1.000
_cell.angle_alpha   90.00
_cell.angle_beta   90.00
_cell.angle_gamma   90.00
#
_symmetry.space_group_name_H-M   'P 1'
#
loop_
_entity.id
_entity.type
_entity.pdbx_description
1 polymer ?
#
loop_
_entity_poly.entity_id
_entity_poly.type
_entity_poly.pdbx_seq_one_letter_code
_entity_poly.pdbx_strand_id
1 'polypeptide(L)'
;MKTVHLIQHTHWDREWYFTENDSQVLLYYFMADLLARLEADETLGPFMLDGQTVVLEDYFQLAPENRERVQVLVAAGRLLIGPWYTQTDFLVVGAESITRNLLLGALDCEKMGPRMAVGYVPDSFGQSAQLPMFLNQFAIEHAVIWRGWSEYDSANSEFCWRSQDGSSVTTAVLPQGYGCAKWLPTESEQAWPRLSAILEKQGLFSRSSQLLLPNGNDQSPFEYGVPAMLEALNAQQTHYRFIRSDFKRYFTALAQSGTPLDTFEGELLSPKYMRIHRGIFSTRMDIKQANARLENFLSRQLEPLLSVAWRLGLPYPQQAVETIWREMMKSHAHDSIGGCNSDRVNAMVKARLLSGQEKANQLYELNMQMLAKGISAQQQGKKILIFNALPYTRDGLVALTLYLPGADFRIVDGDGQPCRWQIMRETSQDMSVIVQELSNGSETVFYRKCEILLEASALPACGYTTFYLQEGMACGFAAPSSADSALENSWLRLTLEQGRVVLLDKRSGKRWADLIQLVDGGDAGDTYNYSPPEIDWRISAEGALVSVDWQQGALADTLALSWSIAAPLTLEDRQRRQRNARLDVSMLITLEHQRPVLDVQVHVNNTLRDHRLQVEIPTDVAQSVHFADQPFGLIRRDNRPSTLDVWQQENWSEAPTALWPMQSLVMMHDGQQGMSVVTEGLREYEIPEQRPSVLAITLLRSVGWLGKAGMPWRPGRASGMALPSPDSQIPGEFTARFVLIPLHDGESPAFWREVEAWRTPAIGWLDSGWARFKTNPIDLTFPAAYSLLSWDTPLHFSTLKKAQYEDALILRGWNPGSQPVSSPTPETVDELREVTLAEQPGALPRTCVPACAPVTWRIASNSRG
;
A
#
# COMPACT_ATOMS: atom_id res chain seq x y z
N MET A 1 -2.82 9.83 -45.00
CA MET A 1 -4.05 9.22 -44.44
C MET A 1 -3.69 8.67 -43.06
N LYS A 2 -4.39 9.05 -41.99
CA LYS A 2 -4.21 8.52 -40.63
C LYS A 2 -5.08 7.30 -40.44
N THR A 3 -4.57 6.29 -39.71
CA THR A 3 -5.35 5.10 -39.31
C THR A 3 -5.89 5.31 -37.90
N VAL A 4 -7.19 5.10 -37.75
CA VAL A 4 -7.89 5.23 -36.46
C VAL A 4 -8.25 3.85 -35.96
N HIS A 5 -7.63 3.46 -34.85
CA HIS A 5 -7.85 2.19 -34.16
C HIS A 5 -8.98 2.34 -33.16
N LEU A 6 -10.17 1.93 -33.53
CA LEU A 6 -11.31 1.93 -32.63
C LEU A 6 -11.24 0.69 -31.74
N ILE A 7 -11.23 0.94 -30.42
CA ILE A 7 -11.17 -0.09 -29.38
C ILE A 7 -12.52 -0.11 -28.65
N GLN A 8 -13.30 -1.17 -28.87
CA GLN A 8 -14.56 -1.36 -28.14
C GLN A 8 -14.28 -1.98 -26.78
N HIS A 9 -14.80 -1.37 -25.73
CA HIS A 9 -14.52 -1.77 -24.36
C HIS A 9 -15.65 -1.35 -23.41
N THR A 10 -15.59 -1.85 -22.18
CA THR A 10 -16.24 -1.27 -21.02
C THR A 10 -15.18 -0.86 -19.98
N HIS A 11 -15.44 0.15 -19.17
CA HIS A 11 -14.79 0.32 -17.87
C HIS A 11 -15.73 -0.25 -16.82
N TRP A 12 -15.21 -1.06 -15.90
CA TRP A 12 -16.06 -1.76 -14.95
C TRP A 12 -15.62 -1.46 -13.53
N ASP A 13 -16.25 -0.44 -12.91
CA ASP A 13 -16.13 -0.26 -11.49
C ASP A 13 -16.83 -1.41 -10.78
N ARG A 14 -16.08 -2.16 -10.02
CA ARG A 14 -16.61 -3.25 -9.24
C ARG A 14 -17.56 -2.77 -8.14
N GLU A 15 -17.26 -1.62 -7.57
CA GLU A 15 -18.04 -0.88 -6.59
C GLU A 15 -17.61 0.59 -6.58
N TRP A 16 -18.51 1.50 -6.32
CA TRP A 16 -18.25 2.94 -6.26
C TRP A 16 -19.31 3.65 -5.41
N TYR A 17 -20.31 4.35 -6.01
CA TYR A 17 -21.50 4.80 -5.29
C TYR A 17 -22.56 3.71 -5.16
N PHE A 18 -22.42 2.62 -5.87
CA PHE A 18 -23.16 1.36 -5.82
C PHE A 18 -22.26 0.24 -5.26
N THR A 19 -22.88 -0.81 -4.74
CA THR A 19 -22.15 -1.92 -4.13
C THR A 19 -21.71 -2.95 -5.16
N GLU A 20 -20.75 -3.83 -4.78
CA GLU A 20 -20.38 -5.02 -5.52
C GLU A 20 -21.59 -5.86 -5.92
N ASN A 21 -22.57 -6.05 -5.03
CA ASN A 21 -23.76 -6.83 -5.32
C ASN A 21 -24.62 -6.20 -6.43
N ASP A 22 -24.75 -4.87 -6.42
CA ASP A 22 -25.46 -4.14 -7.47
C ASP A 22 -24.74 -4.31 -8.81
N SER A 23 -23.42 -4.20 -8.80
CA SER A 23 -22.54 -4.37 -9.98
C SER A 23 -22.57 -5.78 -10.53
N GLN A 24 -22.53 -6.82 -9.70
CA GLN A 24 -22.60 -8.22 -10.13
C GLN A 24 -23.91 -8.54 -10.86
N VAL A 25 -25.04 -8.05 -10.38
CA VAL A 25 -26.34 -8.25 -11.05
C VAL A 25 -26.36 -7.57 -12.42
N LEU A 26 -25.83 -6.34 -12.52
CA LEU A 26 -25.68 -5.66 -13.80
C LEU A 26 -24.76 -6.44 -14.75
N LEU A 27 -23.62 -6.92 -14.23
CA LEU A 27 -22.65 -7.70 -14.97
C LEU A 27 -23.22 -8.98 -15.54
N TYR A 28 -24.12 -9.66 -14.80
CA TYR A 28 -24.81 -10.86 -15.28
C TYR A 28 -25.58 -10.59 -16.59
N TYR A 29 -26.40 -9.53 -16.63
CA TYR A 29 -27.16 -9.17 -17.82
C TYR A 29 -26.27 -8.63 -18.94
N PHE A 30 -25.26 -7.83 -18.60
CA PHE A 30 -24.28 -7.32 -19.57
C PHE A 30 -23.56 -8.48 -20.28
N MET A 31 -23.03 -9.44 -19.53
CA MET A 31 -22.31 -10.59 -20.09
C MET A 31 -23.23 -11.52 -20.85
N ALA A 32 -24.47 -11.71 -20.41
CA ALA A 32 -25.43 -12.55 -21.13
C ALA A 32 -25.72 -12.03 -22.54
N ASP A 33 -25.94 -10.71 -22.70
CA ASP A 33 -26.12 -10.08 -24.01
C ASP A 33 -24.84 -10.10 -24.84
N LEU A 34 -23.68 -9.72 -24.24
CA LEU A 34 -22.39 -9.71 -24.92
C LEU A 34 -22.02 -11.07 -25.50
N LEU A 35 -22.11 -12.15 -24.70
CA LEU A 35 -21.79 -13.51 -25.13
C LEU A 35 -22.71 -13.97 -26.26
N ALA A 36 -24.03 -13.80 -26.09
CA ALA A 36 -25.01 -14.24 -27.10
C ALA A 36 -24.77 -13.56 -28.47
N ARG A 37 -24.42 -12.28 -28.46
CA ARG A 37 -24.17 -11.54 -29.71
C ARG A 37 -22.82 -11.86 -30.34
N LEU A 38 -21.77 -11.98 -29.53
CA LEU A 38 -20.47 -12.40 -30.04
C LEU A 38 -20.53 -13.82 -30.65
N GLU A 39 -21.33 -14.71 -30.09
CA GLU A 39 -21.55 -16.07 -30.65
C GLU A 39 -22.38 -16.06 -31.93
N ALA A 40 -23.40 -15.22 -32.00
CA ALA A 40 -24.30 -15.15 -33.16
C ALA A 40 -23.68 -14.47 -34.39
N ASP A 41 -22.73 -13.58 -34.24
CA ASP A 41 -22.11 -12.78 -35.31
C ASP A 41 -20.59 -12.76 -35.21
N GLU A 42 -19.91 -13.52 -36.03
CA GLU A 42 -18.44 -13.61 -36.10
C GLU A 42 -17.78 -12.30 -36.54
N THR A 43 -18.52 -11.38 -37.13
CA THR A 43 -17.99 -10.07 -37.53
C THR A 43 -17.85 -9.11 -36.36
N LEU A 44 -18.51 -9.37 -35.22
CA LEU A 44 -18.38 -8.55 -34.02
C LEU A 44 -17.11 -8.87 -33.22
N GLY A 45 -16.58 -7.88 -32.53
CA GLY A 45 -15.36 -7.95 -31.70
C GLY A 45 -14.11 -7.47 -32.46
N PRO A 46 -12.93 -7.43 -31.80
CA PRO A 46 -12.71 -7.76 -30.39
C PRO A 46 -13.41 -6.78 -29.45
N PHE A 47 -13.79 -7.28 -28.28
CA PHE A 47 -14.28 -6.48 -27.17
C PHE A 47 -13.35 -6.64 -25.95
N MET A 48 -12.95 -5.54 -25.34
CA MET A 48 -12.05 -5.54 -24.19
C MET A 48 -12.86 -5.44 -22.90
N LEU A 49 -12.70 -6.44 -22.04
CA LEU A 49 -13.33 -6.51 -20.72
C LEU A 49 -12.44 -5.84 -19.67
N ASP A 50 -12.29 -4.52 -19.76
CA ASP A 50 -11.62 -3.60 -18.84
C ASP A 50 -10.18 -3.94 -18.39
N GLY A 51 -9.54 -4.95 -18.96
CA GLY A 51 -8.17 -5.31 -18.59
C GLY A 51 -8.02 -5.93 -17.19
N GLN A 52 -9.09 -6.31 -16.49
CA GLN A 52 -9.08 -6.92 -15.16
C GLN A 52 -9.85 -8.23 -15.11
N THR A 53 -9.32 -9.25 -14.43
CA THR A 53 -9.89 -10.60 -14.36
C THR A 53 -10.91 -10.78 -13.24
N VAL A 54 -10.89 -9.94 -12.21
CA VAL A 54 -11.86 -9.99 -11.11
C VAL A 54 -13.30 -9.88 -11.59
N VAL A 55 -13.55 -9.18 -12.69
CA VAL A 55 -14.87 -9.08 -13.33
C VAL A 55 -15.40 -10.46 -13.76
N LEU A 56 -14.51 -11.33 -14.25
CA LEU A 56 -14.89 -12.72 -14.58
C LEU A 56 -15.12 -13.57 -13.32
N GLU A 57 -14.33 -13.36 -12.27
CA GLU A 57 -14.56 -14.02 -10.98
C GLU A 57 -15.94 -13.66 -10.43
N ASP A 58 -16.29 -12.36 -10.44
CA ASP A 58 -17.60 -11.87 -10.00
C ASP A 58 -18.73 -12.41 -10.89
N TYR A 59 -18.55 -12.44 -12.21
CA TYR A 59 -19.53 -13.01 -13.14
C TYR A 59 -19.80 -14.49 -12.89
N PHE A 60 -18.76 -15.30 -12.72
CA PHE A 60 -18.89 -16.74 -12.52
C PHE A 60 -19.46 -17.15 -11.16
N GLN A 61 -19.59 -16.23 -10.21
CA GLN A 61 -20.37 -16.49 -8.99
C GLN A 61 -21.86 -16.61 -9.29
N LEU A 62 -22.36 -15.88 -10.30
CA LEU A 62 -23.76 -15.89 -10.70
C LEU A 62 -24.05 -16.80 -11.91
N ALA A 63 -23.07 -17.04 -12.78
CA ALA A 63 -23.21 -17.80 -14.02
C ALA A 63 -22.02 -18.75 -14.27
N PRO A 64 -21.74 -19.70 -13.36
CA PRO A 64 -20.60 -20.61 -13.50
C PRO A 64 -20.65 -21.47 -14.77
N GLU A 65 -21.84 -21.75 -15.30
CA GLU A 65 -22.09 -22.50 -16.52
C GLU A 65 -21.57 -21.82 -17.79
N ASN A 66 -21.35 -20.52 -17.77
CA ASN A 66 -20.88 -19.75 -18.92
C ASN A 66 -19.34 -19.73 -19.07
N ARG A 67 -18.62 -20.40 -18.19
CA ARG A 67 -17.15 -20.40 -18.20
C ARG A 67 -16.56 -20.86 -19.53
N GLU A 68 -17.06 -21.96 -20.08
CA GLU A 68 -16.60 -22.51 -21.37
C GLU A 68 -16.88 -21.54 -22.53
N ARG A 69 -18.04 -20.87 -22.54
CA ARG A 69 -18.40 -19.89 -23.57
C ARG A 69 -17.41 -18.71 -23.56
N VAL A 70 -17.07 -18.22 -22.38
CA VAL A 70 -16.06 -17.15 -22.23
C VAL A 70 -14.69 -17.64 -22.72
N GLN A 71 -14.25 -18.85 -22.35
CA GLN A 71 -12.98 -19.43 -22.80
C GLN A 71 -12.89 -19.52 -24.34
N VAL A 72 -13.93 -19.94 -25.00
CA VAL A 72 -13.98 -20.04 -26.49
C VAL A 72 -13.79 -18.65 -27.13
N LEU A 73 -14.47 -17.62 -26.62
CA LEU A 73 -14.35 -16.26 -27.15
C LEU A 73 -12.99 -15.61 -26.84
N VAL A 74 -12.42 -15.90 -25.67
CA VAL A 74 -11.07 -15.44 -25.30
C VAL A 74 -10.01 -16.12 -26.18
N ALA A 75 -10.09 -17.43 -26.36
CA ALA A 75 -9.18 -18.19 -27.22
C ALA A 75 -9.24 -17.73 -28.69
N ALA A 76 -10.42 -17.34 -29.17
CA ALA A 76 -10.61 -16.77 -30.49
C ALA A 76 -10.15 -15.29 -30.63
N GLY A 77 -9.71 -14.65 -29.54
CA GLY A 77 -9.32 -13.25 -29.52
C GLY A 77 -10.49 -12.28 -29.72
N ARG A 78 -11.71 -12.73 -29.49
CA ARG A 78 -12.93 -11.92 -29.64
C ARG A 78 -13.35 -11.23 -28.34
N LEU A 79 -12.92 -11.79 -27.21
CA LEU A 79 -13.02 -11.19 -25.89
C LEU A 79 -11.61 -11.05 -25.31
N LEU A 80 -11.20 -9.84 -24.92
CA LEU A 80 -9.87 -9.54 -24.40
C LEU A 80 -9.92 -9.38 -22.89
N ILE A 81 -9.01 -10.04 -22.17
CA ILE A 81 -8.97 -10.11 -20.71
C ILE A 81 -7.57 -9.85 -20.15
N GLY A 82 -7.48 -9.45 -18.88
CA GLY A 82 -6.21 -9.14 -18.18
C GLY A 82 -5.51 -7.89 -18.70
N PRO A 83 -4.32 -7.54 -18.22
CA PRO A 83 -3.41 -8.40 -17.45
C PRO A 83 -3.62 -8.36 -15.92
N TRP A 84 -4.39 -7.42 -15.41
CA TRP A 84 -4.58 -7.21 -13.98
C TRP A 84 -5.58 -8.20 -13.37
N TYR A 85 -5.44 -8.49 -12.08
CA TYR A 85 -6.53 -9.07 -11.31
C TYR A 85 -7.61 -7.99 -11.06
N THR A 86 -7.22 -6.82 -10.55
CA THR A 86 -8.08 -5.63 -10.42
C THR A 86 -7.33 -4.37 -10.82
N GLN A 87 -8.04 -3.37 -11.32
CA GLN A 87 -7.47 -2.04 -11.58
C GLN A 87 -7.31 -1.28 -10.26
N THR A 88 -6.07 -1.17 -9.81
CA THR A 88 -5.71 -0.56 -8.54
C THR A 88 -5.19 0.87 -8.69
N ASP A 89 -5.14 1.60 -7.58
CA ASP A 89 -4.35 2.83 -7.49
C ASP A 89 -2.93 2.52 -7.01
N PHE A 90 -1.95 2.65 -7.92
CA PHE A 90 -0.56 2.26 -7.71
C PHE A 90 0.19 3.10 -6.68
N LEU A 91 -0.35 4.25 -6.30
CA LEU A 91 0.25 5.16 -5.31
C LEU A 91 -0.20 4.85 -3.88
N VAL A 92 -1.26 4.04 -3.72
CA VAL A 92 -1.85 3.74 -2.40
C VAL A 92 -1.57 2.31 -1.95
N VAL A 93 -1.34 1.36 -2.87
CA VAL A 93 -1.07 -0.05 -2.55
C VAL A 93 0.43 -0.36 -2.55
N GLY A 94 0.83 -1.38 -1.79
CA GLY A 94 2.23 -1.79 -1.67
C GLY A 94 2.78 -2.53 -2.90
N ALA A 95 4.11 -2.62 -3.00
CA ALA A 95 4.81 -3.25 -4.12
C ALA A 95 4.47 -4.74 -4.29
N GLU A 96 4.35 -5.50 -3.18
CA GLU A 96 3.92 -6.91 -3.25
C GLU A 96 2.48 -7.03 -3.74
N SER A 97 1.59 -6.12 -3.37
CA SER A 97 0.21 -6.10 -3.86
C SER A 97 0.15 -5.90 -5.37
N ILE A 98 0.94 -4.99 -5.94
CA ILE A 98 1.03 -4.80 -7.40
C ILE A 98 1.58 -6.06 -8.06
N THR A 99 2.63 -6.66 -7.49
CA THR A 99 3.22 -7.91 -7.98
C THR A 99 2.19 -9.05 -7.98
N ARG A 100 1.45 -9.21 -6.88
CA ARG A 100 0.42 -10.27 -6.75
C ARG A 100 -0.80 -9.99 -7.63
N ASN A 101 -1.13 -8.73 -7.87
CA ASN A 101 -2.19 -8.32 -8.77
C ASN A 101 -1.90 -8.83 -10.20
N LEU A 102 -0.71 -8.55 -10.74
CA LEU A 102 -0.29 -9.06 -12.04
C LEU A 102 -0.15 -10.59 -12.07
N LEU A 103 0.35 -11.20 -10.99
CA LEU A 103 0.50 -12.65 -10.90
C LEU A 103 -0.85 -13.36 -10.92
N LEU A 104 -1.82 -12.90 -10.13
CA LEU A 104 -3.17 -13.47 -10.09
C LEU A 104 -3.93 -13.23 -11.38
N GLY A 105 -3.80 -12.05 -12.00
CA GLY A 105 -4.35 -11.77 -13.32
C GLY A 105 -3.78 -12.71 -14.39
N ALA A 106 -2.46 -12.99 -14.36
CA ALA A 106 -1.85 -13.96 -15.25
C ALA A 106 -2.40 -15.38 -15.04
N LEU A 107 -2.50 -15.83 -13.78
CA LEU A 107 -3.06 -17.15 -13.42
C LEU A 107 -4.52 -17.32 -13.87
N ASP A 108 -5.31 -16.28 -13.74
CA ASP A 108 -6.71 -16.31 -14.18
C ASP A 108 -6.78 -16.36 -15.71
N CYS A 109 -5.92 -15.62 -16.42
CA CYS A 109 -5.82 -15.70 -17.87
C CYS A 109 -5.36 -17.09 -18.35
N GLU A 110 -4.38 -17.72 -17.68
CA GLU A 110 -3.94 -19.09 -18.02
C GLU A 110 -5.09 -20.11 -18.02
N LYS A 111 -6.08 -19.90 -17.13
CA LYS A 111 -7.28 -20.76 -17.07
C LYS A 111 -8.32 -20.42 -18.14
N MET A 112 -8.31 -19.19 -18.67
CA MET A 112 -9.35 -18.67 -19.55
C MET A 112 -8.92 -18.56 -21.01
N GLY A 113 -7.61 -18.30 -21.27
CA GLY A 113 -7.06 -18.13 -22.62
C GLY A 113 -5.98 -17.04 -22.67
N PRO A 114 -5.62 -16.56 -23.87
CA PRO A 114 -4.55 -15.57 -24.03
C PRO A 114 -4.81 -14.29 -23.26
N ARG A 115 -3.78 -13.83 -22.54
CA ARG A 115 -3.74 -12.56 -21.82
C ARG A 115 -3.53 -11.39 -22.78
N MET A 116 -4.24 -10.28 -22.60
CA MET A 116 -3.89 -9.01 -23.21
C MET A 116 -2.58 -8.50 -22.58
N ALA A 117 -1.48 -8.47 -23.35
CA ALA A 117 -0.15 -8.08 -22.86
C ALA A 117 0.06 -6.54 -22.99
N VAL A 118 -0.84 -5.76 -22.41
CA VAL A 118 -0.79 -4.29 -22.36
C VAL A 118 -1.21 -3.85 -20.96
N GLY A 119 -0.39 -3.02 -20.32
CA GLY A 119 -0.71 -2.39 -19.05
C GLY A 119 -1.78 -1.31 -19.23
N TYR A 120 -3.04 -1.72 -19.32
CA TYR A 120 -4.17 -0.80 -19.46
C TYR A 120 -4.57 -0.25 -18.11
N VAL A 121 -4.46 1.05 -17.94
CA VAL A 121 -4.74 1.78 -16.70
C VAL A 121 -5.58 3.02 -17.02
N PRO A 122 -6.90 2.84 -17.23
CA PRO A 122 -7.77 3.91 -17.72
C PRO A 122 -8.10 4.95 -16.66
N ASP A 123 -8.33 4.56 -15.39
CA ASP A 123 -8.93 5.47 -14.41
C ASP A 123 -8.18 5.62 -13.08
N SER A 124 -7.10 4.89 -12.84
CA SER A 124 -6.27 5.06 -11.62
C SER A 124 -5.77 6.50 -11.48
N PHE A 125 -5.76 7.02 -10.25
CA PHE A 125 -5.59 8.44 -9.93
C PHE A 125 -4.11 8.87 -9.88
N GLY A 126 -3.44 8.77 -11.02
CA GLY A 126 -2.02 9.01 -11.19
C GLY A 126 -1.20 7.72 -11.23
N GLN A 127 0.06 7.84 -11.66
CA GLN A 127 0.88 6.68 -11.95
C GLN A 127 2.25 6.79 -11.27
N SER A 128 2.67 5.69 -10.64
CA SER A 128 4.02 5.56 -10.07
C SER A 128 5.08 5.50 -11.18
N ALA A 129 6.24 6.12 -10.93
CA ALA A 129 7.40 6.03 -11.82
C ALA A 129 7.93 4.58 -12.00
N GLN A 130 7.49 3.64 -11.18
CA GLN A 130 7.91 2.24 -11.22
C GLN A 130 6.97 1.34 -12.05
N LEU A 131 5.87 1.88 -12.59
CA LEU A 131 4.94 1.06 -13.38
C LEU A 131 5.61 0.38 -14.59
N PRO A 132 6.49 1.02 -15.37
CA PRO A 132 7.22 0.34 -16.44
C PRO A 132 8.04 -0.86 -15.98
N MET A 133 8.70 -0.77 -14.82
CA MET A 133 9.44 -1.88 -14.23
C MET A 133 8.52 -3.08 -13.94
N PHE A 134 7.37 -2.84 -13.27
CA PHE A 134 6.41 -3.93 -13.00
C PHE A 134 5.95 -4.61 -14.28
N LEU A 135 5.59 -3.83 -15.30
CA LEU A 135 5.11 -4.35 -16.59
C LEU A 135 6.20 -5.20 -17.27
N ASN A 136 7.44 -4.71 -17.34
CA ASN A 136 8.56 -5.46 -17.94
C ASN A 136 8.82 -6.79 -17.22
N GLN A 137 8.72 -6.83 -15.89
CA GLN A 137 8.89 -8.03 -15.09
C GLN A 137 7.83 -9.11 -15.37
N PHE A 138 6.71 -8.73 -16.02
CA PHE A 138 5.65 -9.62 -16.51
C PHE A 138 5.63 -9.76 -18.04
N ALA A 139 6.71 -9.40 -18.72
CA ALA A 139 6.82 -9.41 -20.19
C ALA A 139 5.72 -8.58 -20.89
N ILE A 140 5.40 -7.42 -20.34
CA ILE A 140 4.47 -6.44 -20.90
C ILE A 140 5.29 -5.22 -21.35
N GLU A 141 5.32 -4.94 -22.63
CA GLU A 141 6.16 -3.90 -23.25
C GLU A 141 5.39 -2.62 -23.57
N HIS A 142 4.09 -2.60 -23.31
CA HIS A 142 3.20 -1.50 -23.69
C HIS A 142 2.31 -1.08 -22.53
N ALA A 143 2.00 0.23 -22.46
CA ALA A 143 1.03 0.78 -21.53
C ALA A 143 0.04 1.71 -22.22
N VAL A 144 -1.22 1.69 -21.78
CA VAL A 144 -2.23 2.68 -22.16
C VAL A 144 -2.77 3.29 -20.88
N ILE A 145 -2.66 4.61 -20.74
CA ILE A 145 -3.06 5.35 -19.55
C ILE A 145 -3.96 6.54 -19.90
N TRP A 146 -4.66 7.07 -18.93
CA TRP A 146 -5.43 8.30 -19.09
C TRP A 146 -4.91 9.42 -18.19
N ARG A 147 -4.98 9.24 -16.86
CA ARG A 147 -4.72 10.30 -15.88
C ARG A 147 -3.23 10.49 -15.63
N GLY A 148 -2.85 11.74 -15.37
CA GLY A 148 -1.53 12.09 -14.87
C GLY A 148 -0.58 12.67 -15.89
N TRP A 149 -0.92 12.71 -17.17
CA TRP A 149 -0.07 13.22 -18.21
C TRP A 149 -0.44 14.64 -18.65
N SER A 150 0.58 15.40 -19.03
CA SER A 150 0.48 16.65 -19.78
C SER A 150 1.71 16.84 -20.66
N GLU A 151 1.69 17.87 -21.54
CA GLU A 151 2.84 18.25 -22.35
C GLU A 151 4.06 18.75 -21.54
N TYR A 152 3.88 19.01 -20.24
CA TYR A 152 4.99 19.28 -19.32
C TYR A 152 5.80 18.02 -19.01
N ASP A 153 5.21 16.83 -19.16
CA ASP A 153 5.84 15.53 -18.96
C ASP A 153 6.44 15.01 -20.28
N SER A 154 5.64 15.00 -21.34
CA SER A 154 6.05 14.64 -22.70
C SER A 154 5.26 15.44 -23.74
N ALA A 155 5.93 15.98 -24.74
CA ALA A 155 5.30 16.78 -25.79
C ALA A 155 4.27 16.00 -26.63
N ASN A 156 4.32 14.66 -26.58
CA ASN A 156 3.45 13.78 -27.34
C ASN A 156 2.72 12.80 -26.45
N SER A 157 1.52 12.38 -26.87
CA SER A 157 0.73 11.34 -26.20
C SER A 157 1.32 9.93 -26.33
N GLU A 158 2.24 9.73 -27.27
CA GLU A 158 3.00 8.49 -27.42
C GLU A 158 4.47 8.76 -27.08
N PHE A 159 4.98 8.02 -26.08
CA PHE A 159 6.36 8.15 -25.60
C PHE A 159 6.92 6.84 -25.03
N CYS A 160 8.23 6.80 -24.84
CA CYS A 160 8.91 5.74 -24.09
C CYS A 160 8.96 6.14 -22.62
N TRP A 161 8.18 5.45 -21.77
CA TRP A 161 8.20 5.68 -20.33
C TRP A 161 9.22 4.77 -19.67
N ARG A 162 10.16 5.36 -18.91
CA ARG A 162 11.27 4.64 -18.28
C ARG A 162 11.20 4.74 -16.76
N SER A 163 11.37 3.61 -16.09
CA SER A 163 11.56 3.51 -14.64
C SER A 163 13.01 3.78 -14.24
N GLN A 164 13.23 4.01 -12.95
CA GLN A 164 14.55 4.30 -12.36
C GLN A 164 15.56 3.17 -12.53
N ASP A 165 15.10 1.91 -12.63
CA ASP A 165 15.95 0.74 -12.90
C ASP A 165 16.38 0.60 -14.38
N GLY A 166 15.90 1.50 -15.25
CA GLY A 166 16.15 1.49 -16.69
C GLY A 166 15.10 0.71 -17.50
N SER A 167 14.20 -0.02 -16.88
CA SER A 167 13.06 -0.69 -17.56
C SER A 167 12.19 0.33 -18.27
N SER A 168 11.68 0.00 -19.46
CA SER A 168 10.86 0.94 -20.23
C SER A 168 9.72 0.26 -20.96
N VAL A 169 8.65 1.00 -21.20
CA VAL A 169 7.49 0.59 -22.00
C VAL A 169 7.09 1.68 -22.98
N THR A 170 6.62 1.27 -24.16
CA THR A 170 5.96 2.21 -25.07
C THR A 170 4.58 2.54 -24.52
N THR A 171 4.36 3.82 -24.24
CA THR A 171 3.13 4.31 -23.61
C THR A 171 2.31 5.13 -24.61
N ALA A 172 1.00 4.91 -24.60
CA ALA A 172 0.03 5.75 -25.26
C ALA A 172 -0.94 6.33 -24.23
N VAL A 173 -1.10 7.65 -24.25
CA VAL A 173 -2.06 8.35 -23.41
C VAL A 173 -3.39 8.50 -24.16
N LEU A 174 -4.49 8.51 -23.42
CA LEU A 174 -5.82 8.83 -23.87
C LEU A 174 -6.18 10.29 -23.49
N PRO A 175 -5.75 11.33 -24.23
CA PRO A 175 -5.85 12.72 -23.76
C PRO A 175 -7.29 13.19 -23.53
N GLN A 176 -8.26 12.52 -24.15
CA GLN A 176 -9.69 12.81 -24.00
C GLN A 176 -10.43 11.73 -23.19
N GLY A 177 -9.68 10.79 -22.59
CA GLY A 177 -10.19 9.70 -21.77
C GLY A 177 -10.72 8.50 -22.54
N TYR A 178 -10.96 7.42 -21.83
CA TYR A 178 -11.44 6.16 -22.40
C TYR A 178 -12.88 6.24 -22.92
N GLY A 179 -13.67 7.23 -22.46
CA GLY A 179 -15.06 7.44 -22.89
C GLY A 179 -15.25 8.45 -24.04
N CYS A 180 -14.18 8.87 -24.75
CA CYS A 180 -14.28 9.96 -25.72
C CYS A 180 -15.21 9.63 -26.89
N ALA A 181 -15.24 8.37 -27.35
CA ALA A 181 -16.10 7.92 -28.46
C ALA A 181 -17.25 7.02 -28.00
N LYS A 182 -17.75 7.20 -26.77
CA LYS A 182 -18.95 6.50 -26.28
C LYS A 182 -20.23 6.96 -26.97
N TRP A 183 -21.19 6.08 -27.10
CA TRP A 183 -22.53 6.36 -27.64
C TRP A 183 -22.50 7.09 -28.97
N LEU A 184 -21.75 6.53 -29.91
CA LEU A 184 -21.72 7.04 -31.27
C LEU A 184 -23.07 6.82 -31.97
N PRO A 185 -23.56 7.83 -32.74
CA PRO A 185 -24.67 7.60 -33.64
C PRO A 185 -24.37 6.47 -34.63
N THR A 186 -25.37 5.68 -34.99
CA THR A 186 -25.24 4.59 -35.96
C THR A 186 -25.14 5.10 -37.41
N GLU A 187 -25.66 6.28 -37.66
CA GLU A 187 -25.61 6.92 -38.98
C GLU A 187 -24.32 7.73 -39.14
N SER A 188 -23.56 7.43 -40.19
CA SER A 188 -22.24 8.04 -40.44
C SER A 188 -22.26 9.58 -40.55
N GLU A 189 -23.30 10.16 -41.13
CA GLU A 189 -23.47 11.62 -41.22
C GLU A 189 -23.63 12.28 -39.85
N GLN A 190 -24.24 11.60 -38.88
CA GLN A 190 -24.43 12.10 -37.53
C GLN A 190 -23.20 11.85 -36.66
N ALA A 191 -22.48 10.75 -36.87
CA ALA A 191 -21.27 10.38 -36.15
C ALA A 191 -20.06 11.24 -36.51
N TRP A 192 -19.94 11.60 -37.79
CA TRP A 192 -18.76 12.28 -38.35
C TRP A 192 -18.42 13.61 -37.67
N PRO A 193 -19.34 14.58 -37.44
CA PRO A 193 -19.01 15.85 -36.80
C PRO A 193 -18.37 15.66 -35.42
N ARG A 194 -18.83 14.66 -34.63
CA ARG A 194 -18.27 14.34 -33.33
C ARG A 194 -16.92 13.65 -33.46
N LEU A 195 -16.79 12.68 -34.35
CA LEU A 195 -15.55 11.96 -34.56
C LEU A 195 -14.44 12.88 -35.10
N SER A 196 -14.75 13.75 -36.06
CA SER A 196 -13.76 14.71 -36.59
C SER A 196 -13.22 15.62 -35.51
N ALA A 197 -14.08 16.16 -34.63
CA ALA A 197 -13.66 17.01 -33.53
C ALA A 197 -12.75 16.25 -32.51
N ILE A 198 -13.07 14.98 -32.22
CA ILE A 198 -12.22 14.12 -31.36
C ILE A 198 -10.84 13.91 -32.03
N LEU A 199 -10.82 13.54 -33.30
CA LEU A 199 -9.58 13.21 -34.04
C LEU A 199 -8.71 14.43 -34.28
N GLU A 200 -9.29 15.61 -34.56
CA GLU A 200 -8.58 16.87 -34.62
C GLU A 200 -7.88 17.20 -33.31
N LYS A 201 -8.60 17.07 -32.19
CA LYS A 201 -8.03 17.31 -30.87
C LYS A 201 -6.93 16.29 -30.49
N GLN A 202 -7.11 15.01 -30.83
CA GLN A 202 -6.04 14.00 -30.66
C GLN A 202 -4.81 14.34 -31.51
N GLY A 203 -5.03 14.82 -32.74
CA GLY A 203 -3.97 15.25 -33.65
C GLY A 203 -3.08 16.37 -33.12
N LEU A 204 -3.52 17.12 -32.09
CA LEU A 204 -2.70 18.15 -31.44
C LEU A 204 -1.63 17.52 -30.52
N PHE A 205 -1.88 16.33 -29.99
CA PHE A 205 -1.03 15.66 -29.03
C PHE A 205 -0.21 14.51 -29.64
N SER A 206 -0.59 14.01 -30.81
CA SER A 206 0.06 12.85 -31.45
C SER A 206 0.74 13.24 -32.74
N ARG A 207 2.04 12.88 -32.88
CA ARG A 207 2.79 12.93 -34.13
C ARG A 207 2.57 11.70 -35.02
N SER A 208 1.90 10.68 -34.50
CA SER A 208 1.72 9.40 -35.17
C SER A 208 0.66 9.49 -36.27
N SER A 209 0.82 8.67 -37.31
CA SER A 209 -0.24 8.37 -38.26
C SER A 209 -1.26 7.36 -37.72
N GLN A 210 -1.02 6.81 -36.53
CA GLN A 210 -1.88 5.83 -35.83
C GLN A 210 -2.56 6.54 -34.66
N LEU A 211 -3.88 6.52 -34.58
CA LEU A 211 -4.66 7.17 -33.52
C LEU A 211 -5.49 6.13 -32.77
N LEU A 212 -5.52 6.22 -31.45
CA LEU A 212 -6.40 5.40 -30.59
C LEU A 212 -7.76 6.09 -30.44
N LEU A 213 -8.82 5.33 -30.63
CA LEU A 213 -10.19 5.80 -30.42
C LEU A 213 -10.95 4.81 -29.52
N PRO A 214 -10.94 4.99 -28.19
CA PRO A 214 -11.70 4.11 -27.29
C PRO A 214 -13.20 4.39 -27.40
N ASN A 215 -13.98 3.33 -27.63
CA ASN A 215 -15.43 3.33 -27.74
C ASN A 215 -16.02 2.46 -26.65
N GLY A 216 -16.42 3.09 -25.56
CA GLY A 216 -16.96 2.49 -24.36
C GLY A 216 -17.05 3.51 -23.24
N ASN A 217 -17.50 3.14 -22.07
CA ASN A 217 -17.60 3.96 -20.86
C ASN A 217 -17.84 3.07 -19.63
N ASP A 218 -18.08 3.71 -18.46
CA ASP A 218 -18.43 3.03 -17.22
C ASP A 218 -19.67 2.17 -17.40
N GLN A 219 -19.58 0.87 -17.12
CA GLN A 219 -20.64 -0.14 -17.26
C GLN A 219 -21.41 -0.08 -18.60
N SER A 220 -20.76 0.39 -19.66
CA SER A 220 -21.42 0.56 -20.96
C SER A 220 -21.52 -0.76 -21.72
N PRO A 221 -22.67 -1.03 -22.35
CA PRO A 221 -22.85 -2.18 -23.22
C PRO A 221 -22.06 -2.02 -24.52
N PHE A 222 -21.92 -3.11 -25.27
CA PHE A 222 -21.35 -3.13 -26.61
C PHE A 222 -22.19 -2.30 -27.58
N GLU A 223 -21.57 -1.41 -28.35
CA GLU A 223 -22.25 -0.58 -29.34
C GLU A 223 -22.29 -1.30 -30.70
N TYR A 224 -23.34 -2.06 -30.96
CA TYR A 224 -23.47 -2.98 -32.10
C TYR A 224 -23.55 -2.29 -33.47
N GLY A 225 -24.01 -1.05 -33.52
CA GLY A 225 -24.11 -0.28 -34.77
C GLY A 225 -22.78 0.29 -35.29
N VAL A 226 -21.75 0.31 -34.46
CA VAL A 226 -20.45 0.91 -34.76
C VAL A 226 -19.74 0.25 -35.95
N PRO A 227 -19.71 -1.08 -36.13
CA PRO A 227 -19.07 -1.67 -37.30
C PRO A 227 -19.60 -1.17 -38.65
N ALA A 228 -20.91 -1.16 -38.84
CA ALA A 228 -21.55 -0.69 -40.08
C ALA A 228 -21.31 0.81 -40.28
N MET A 229 -21.38 1.60 -39.23
CA MET A 229 -21.09 3.04 -39.25
C MET A 229 -19.64 3.29 -39.72
N LEU A 230 -18.64 2.53 -39.24
CA LEU A 230 -17.24 2.66 -39.65
C LEU A 230 -17.04 2.32 -41.12
N GLU A 231 -17.74 1.29 -41.65
CA GLU A 231 -17.70 0.97 -43.09
C GLU A 231 -18.23 2.11 -43.94
N ALA A 232 -19.36 2.69 -43.53
CA ALA A 232 -19.92 3.86 -44.23
C ALA A 232 -18.97 5.07 -44.18
N LEU A 233 -18.33 5.34 -43.03
CA LEU A 233 -17.32 6.40 -42.91
C LEU A 233 -16.11 6.15 -43.83
N ASN A 234 -15.58 4.95 -43.88
CA ASN A 234 -14.45 4.60 -44.73
C ASN A 234 -14.77 4.77 -46.25
N ALA A 235 -16.02 4.61 -46.67
CA ALA A 235 -16.45 4.89 -48.02
C ALA A 235 -16.50 6.39 -48.35
N GLN A 236 -16.67 7.25 -47.33
CA GLN A 236 -16.84 8.69 -47.48
C GLN A 236 -15.56 9.52 -47.20
N GLN A 237 -14.64 8.98 -46.38
CA GLN A 237 -13.47 9.70 -45.91
C GLN A 237 -12.20 9.33 -46.65
N THR A 238 -11.35 10.33 -46.90
CA THR A 238 -10.03 10.16 -47.52
C THR A 238 -8.87 10.51 -46.59
N HIS A 239 -9.14 11.23 -45.50
CA HIS A 239 -8.12 11.65 -44.54
C HIS A 239 -7.88 10.60 -43.45
N TYR A 240 -8.90 9.85 -43.09
CA TYR A 240 -8.87 8.84 -42.01
C TYR A 240 -9.33 7.48 -42.56
N ARG A 241 -8.70 6.43 -42.06
CA ARG A 241 -9.14 5.04 -42.24
C ARG A 241 -9.47 4.45 -40.87
N PHE A 242 -10.71 4.12 -40.66
CA PHE A 242 -11.19 3.52 -39.43
C PHE A 242 -11.07 1.99 -39.48
N ILE A 243 -10.50 1.41 -38.44
CA ILE A 243 -10.42 -0.04 -38.27
C ILE A 243 -10.87 -0.44 -36.87
N ARG A 244 -11.61 -1.54 -36.76
CA ARG A 244 -11.81 -2.20 -35.49
C ARG A 244 -10.50 -2.84 -35.08
N SER A 245 -10.07 -2.63 -33.86
CA SER A 245 -8.73 -2.95 -33.44
C SER A 245 -8.66 -3.40 -31.99
N ASP A 246 -7.46 -3.75 -31.58
CA ASP A 246 -7.04 -3.96 -30.21
C ASP A 246 -5.72 -3.22 -29.96
N PHE A 247 -5.31 -3.14 -28.70
CA PHE A 247 -4.07 -2.42 -28.34
C PHE A 247 -2.82 -3.07 -28.96
N LYS A 248 -2.78 -4.39 -29.10
CA LYS A 248 -1.64 -5.08 -29.72
C LYS A 248 -1.46 -4.66 -31.18
N ARG A 249 -2.56 -4.60 -31.94
CA ARG A 249 -2.53 -4.12 -33.34
C ARG A 249 -2.13 -2.66 -33.43
N TYR A 250 -2.62 -1.83 -32.51
CA TYR A 250 -2.25 -0.42 -32.43
C TYR A 250 -0.75 -0.24 -32.22
N PHE A 251 -0.17 -0.87 -31.18
CA PHE A 251 1.26 -0.74 -30.88
C PHE A 251 2.14 -1.33 -31.98
N THR A 252 1.72 -2.44 -32.62
CA THR A 252 2.40 -2.97 -33.82
C THR A 252 2.42 -1.95 -34.95
N ALA A 253 1.29 -1.31 -35.25
CA ALA A 253 1.19 -0.28 -36.28
C ALA A 253 1.99 0.99 -35.91
N LEU A 254 1.98 1.38 -34.64
CA LEU A 254 2.77 2.51 -34.14
C LEU A 254 4.28 2.25 -34.34
N ALA A 255 4.77 1.08 -33.96
CA ALA A 255 6.17 0.70 -34.19
C ALA A 255 6.54 0.69 -35.68
N GLN A 256 5.66 0.17 -36.55
CA GLN A 256 5.87 0.14 -38.00
C GLN A 256 5.82 1.51 -38.66
N SER A 257 5.14 2.48 -38.03
CA SER A 257 5.04 3.86 -38.57
C SER A 257 6.36 4.61 -38.49
N GLY A 258 7.34 4.15 -37.72
CA GLY A 258 8.62 4.83 -37.52
C GLY A 258 8.49 6.16 -36.78
N THR A 259 7.38 6.43 -36.09
CA THR A 259 7.17 7.65 -35.30
C THR A 259 8.23 7.73 -34.19
N PRO A 260 9.06 8.79 -34.12
CA PRO A 260 10.00 8.95 -33.02
C PRO A 260 9.27 9.18 -31.72
N LEU A 261 9.68 8.46 -30.67
CA LEU A 261 9.13 8.56 -29.33
C LEU A 261 10.11 9.31 -28.42
N ASP A 262 9.63 10.31 -27.73
CA ASP A 262 10.38 10.98 -26.66
C ASP A 262 10.49 10.01 -25.46
N THR A 263 11.50 10.19 -24.59
CA THR A 263 11.64 9.43 -23.37
C THR A 263 11.22 10.29 -22.17
N PHE A 264 10.35 9.74 -21.33
CA PHE A 264 9.94 10.34 -20.07
C PHE A 264 10.37 9.45 -18.89
N GLU A 265 10.87 10.06 -17.82
CA GLU A 265 11.20 9.40 -16.55
C GLU A 265 10.50 10.15 -15.42
N GLY A 266 9.78 9.45 -14.57
CA GLY A 266 9.09 10.05 -13.43
C GLY A 266 7.67 9.53 -13.22
N GLU A 267 7.02 10.13 -12.23
CA GLU A 267 5.61 9.92 -11.93
C GLU A 267 4.73 10.71 -12.91
N LEU A 268 3.56 10.18 -13.22
CA LEU A 268 2.56 10.90 -14.00
C LEU A 268 1.45 11.39 -13.06
N LEU A 269 1.58 12.62 -12.60
CA LEU A 269 0.74 13.27 -11.60
C LEU A 269 0.21 14.65 -12.05
N SER A 270 0.28 14.96 -13.33
CA SER A 270 -0.24 16.24 -13.87
C SER A 270 -1.78 16.23 -13.92
N PRO A 271 -2.46 17.15 -13.25
CA PRO A 271 -3.92 17.26 -13.27
C PRO A 271 -4.42 18.19 -14.39
N LYS A 272 -3.62 18.48 -15.43
CA LYS A 272 -3.98 19.45 -16.45
C LYS A 272 -5.23 19.05 -17.23
N TYR A 273 -5.22 17.90 -17.86
CA TYR A 273 -6.31 17.44 -18.71
C TYR A 273 -7.37 16.65 -17.97
N MET A 274 -6.96 15.95 -16.89
CA MET A 274 -7.87 15.21 -16.04
C MET A 274 -7.40 15.20 -14.59
N ARG A 275 -8.36 15.23 -13.69
CA ARG A 275 -8.16 15.25 -12.22
C ARG A 275 -7.38 14.05 -11.74
N ILE A 276 -6.46 14.27 -10.80
CA ILE A 276 -5.66 13.24 -10.13
C ILE A 276 -6.26 12.84 -8.79
N HIS A 277 -7.11 13.71 -8.22
CA HIS A 277 -7.78 13.38 -6.96
C HIS A 277 -6.83 13.13 -5.78
N ARG A 278 -5.85 14.00 -5.58
CA ARG A 278 -4.81 13.84 -4.56
C ARG A 278 -5.35 13.68 -3.13
N GLY A 279 -6.60 14.06 -2.85
CA GLY A 279 -7.21 13.84 -1.54
C GLY A 279 -7.45 12.37 -1.21
N ILE A 280 -7.44 11.47 -2.20
CA ILE A 280 -7.60 10.02 -1.96
C ILE A 280 -6.46 9.43 -1.12
N PHE A 281 -5.31 10.09 -1.05
CA PHE A 281 -4.20 9.62 -0.23
C PHE A 281 -4.49 9.69 1.27
N SER A 282 -5.42 10.55 1.69
CA SER A 282 -5.81 10.73 3.10
C SER A 282 -7.29 10.49 3.40
N THR A 283 -8.14 10.41 2.38
CA THR A 283 -9.55 10.08 2.55
C THR A 283 -9.70 8.67 3.16
N ARG A 284 -10.56 8.55 4.20
CA ARG A 284 -10.79 7.28 4.89
C ARG A 284 -9.47 6.60 5.26
N MET A 285 -8.65 7.30 6.04
CA MET A 285 -7.31 6.87 6.44
C MET A 285 -7.34 5.51 7.15
N ASP A 286 -8.42 5.18 7.82
CA ASP A 286 -8.66 3.89 8.47
C ASP A 286 -8.60 2.70 7.47
N ILE A 287 -9.09 2.86 6.24
CA ILE A 287 -8.94 1.84 5.18
C ILE A 287 -7.46 1.68 4.79
N LYS A 288 -6.74 2.79 4.58
CA LYS A 288 -5.32 2.76 4.21
C LYS A 288 -4.48 2.06 5.26
N GLN A 289 -4.75 2.34 6.53
CA GLN A 289 -4.08 1.68 7.65
C GLN A 289 -4.41 0.18 7.73
N ALA A 290 -5.69 -0.19 7.61
CA ALA A 290 -6.10 -1.59 7.62
C ALA A 290 -5.46 -2.37 6.46
N ASN A 291 -5.43 -1.78 5.27
CA ASN A 291 -4.77 -2.36 4.11
C ASN A 291 -3.26 -2.52 4.31
N ALA A 292 -2.56 -1.47 4.75
CA ALA A 292 -1.12 -1.51 4.97
C ALA A 292 -0.71 -2.56 6.01
N ARG A 293 -1.49 -2.71 7.10
CA ARG A 293 -1.28 -3.76 8.10
C ARG A 293 -1.40 -5.15 7.50
N LEU A 294 -2.46 -5.40 6.73
CA LEU A 294 -2.67 -6.70 6.10
C LEU A 294 -1.60 -7.00 5.04
N GLU A 295 -1.26 -6.05 4.16
CA GLU A 295 -0.18 -6.19 3.17
C GLU A 295 1.16 -6.56 3.82
N ASN A 296 1.55 -5.80 4.87
CA ASN A 296 2.81 -6.03 5.59
C ASN A 296 2.78 -7.36 6.34
N PHE A 297 1.67 -7.70 6.98
CA PHE A 297 1.54 -8.94 7.72
C PHE A 297 1.63 -10.16 6.78
N LEU A 298 0.94 -10.15 5.66
CA LEU A 298 0.99 -11.23 4.67
C LEU A 298 2.42 -11.42 4.13
N SER A 299 3.00 -10.36 3.56
CA SER A 299 4.26 -10.47 2.83
C SER A 299 5.50 -10.58 3.74
N ARG A 300 5.47 -9.96 4.92
CA ARG A 300 6.65 -9.82 5.78
C ARG A 300 6.60 -10.64 7.07
N GLN A 301 5.48 -11.30 7.38
CA GLN A 301 5.34 -12.12 8.58
C GLN A 301 4.75 -13.49 8.27
N LEU A 302 3.53 -13.56 7.72
CA LEU A 302 2.82 -14.82 7.53
C LEU A 302 3.50 -15.72 6.50
N GLU A 303 3.70 -15.25 5.26
CA GLU A 303 4.32 -16.07 4.20
C GLU A 303 5.75 -16.49 4.56
N PRO A 304 6.60 -15.65 5.18
CA PRO A 304 7.89 -16.08 5.72
C PRO A 304 7.78 -17.19 6.75
N LEU A 305 6.87 -17.05 7.73
CA LEU A 305 6.64 -18.10 8.73
C LEU A 305 6.20 -19.41 8.09
N LEU A 306 5.21 -19.35 7.17
CA LEU A 306 4.73 -20.53 6.46
C LEU A 306 5.82 -21.19 5.60
N SER A 307 6.73 -20.39 5.04
CA SER A 307 7.88 -20.89 4.27
C SER A 307 8.87 -21.65 5.14
N VAL A 308 9.18 -21.12 6.32
CA VAL A 308 10.01 -21.81 7.34
C VAL A 308 9.33 -23.09 7.81
N ALA A 309 8.06 -23.01 8.17
CA ALA A 309 7.27 -24.17 8.59
C ALA A 309 7.20 -25.27 7.52
N TRP A 310 7.04 -24.87 6.25
CA TRP A 310 7.02 -25.80 5.12
C TRP A 310 8.37 -26.50 4.92
N ARG A 311 9.48 -25.78 5.06
CA ARG A 311 10.82 -26.39 4.99
C ARG A 311 11.08 -27.39 6.11
N LEU A 312 10.44 -27.21 7.25
CA LEU A 312 10.47 -28.13 8.37
C LEU A 312 9.48 -29.31 8.24
N GLY A 313 8.68 -29.34 7.16
CA GLY A 313 7.78 -30.46 6.83
C GLY A 313 6.30 -30.21 7.11
N LEU A 314 5.92 -29.06 7.64
CA LEU A 314 4.50 -28.70 7.75
C LEU A 314 3.89 -28.36 6.38
N PRO A 315 2.59 -28.56 6.18
CA PRO A 315 1.95 -28.21 4.91
C PRO A 315 1.90 -26.69 4.71
N TYR A 316 2.16 -26.22 3.47
CA TYR A 316 1.94 -24.84 3.11
C TYR A 316 0.49 -24.63 2.63
N PRO A 317 -0.31 -23.79 3.29
CA PRO A 317 -1.72 -23.60 2.98
C PRO A 317 -1.92 -22.64 1.79
N GLN A 318 -1.40 -23.01 0.59
CA GLN A 318 -1.34 -22.15 -0.60
C GLN A 318 -2.69 -21.51 -0.96
N GLN A 319 -3.75 -22.32 -0.98
CA GLN A 319 -5.08 -21.85 -1.38
C GLN A 319 -5.68 -20.87 -0.36
N ALA A 320 -5.43 -21.08 0.93
CA ALA A 320 -5.90 -20.16 1.97
C ALA A 320 -5.19 -18.81 1.88
N VAL A 321 -3.86 -18.81 1.65
CA VAL A 321 -3.08 -17.58 1.45
C VAL A 321 -3.55 -16.85 0.18
N GLU A 322 -3.76 -17.55 -0.94
CA GLU A 322 -4.28 -16.96 -2.17
C GLU A 322 -5.66 -16.34 -1.96
N THR A 323 -6.54 -17.01 -1.22
CA THR A 323 -7.88 -16.49 -0.90
C THR A 323 -7.79 -15.17 -0.14
N ILE A 324 -6.89 -15.05 0.85
CA ILE A 324 -6.70 -13.80 1.60
C ILE A 324 -6.19 -12.69 0.67
N TRP A 325 -5.21 -12.99 -0.19
CA TRP A 325 -4.71 -12.03 -1.18
C TRP A 325 -5.81 -11.54 -2.12
N ARG A 326 -6.65 -12.45 -2.67
CA ARG A 326 -7.76 -12.09 -3.56
C ARG A 326 -8.80 -11.20 -2.84
N GLU A 327 -9.21 -11.55 -1.62
CA GLU A 327 -10.15 -10.74 -0.85
C GLU A 327 -9.61 -9.33 -0.56
N MET A 328 -8.34 -9.22 -0.16
CA MET A 328 -7.70 -7.92 0.02
C MET A 328 -7.65 -7.12 -1.29
N MET A 329 -7.28 -7.75 -2.40
CA MET A 329 -7.17 -7.08 -3.70
C MET A 329 -8.51 -6.65 -4.28
N LYS A 330 -9.63 -7.28 -3.93
CA LYS A 330 -10.97 -6.76 -4.24
C LYS A 330 -11.20 -5.38 -3.62
N SER A 331 -10.54 -5.11 -2.48
CA SER A 331 -10.53 -3.79 -1.86
C SER A 331 -9.50 -2.83 -2.45
N HIS A 332 -8.65 -3.29 -3.38
CA HIS A 332 -7.68 -2.46 -4.09
C HIS A 332 -8.23 -1.84 -5.38
N ALA A 333 -9.46 -2.16 -5.81
CA ALA A 333 -10.11 -1.38 -6.88
C ALA A 333 -9.96 0.12 -6.57
N HIS A 334 -9.65 0.94 -7.58
CA HIS A 334 -9.18 2.33 -7.36
C HIS A 334 -10.14 3.17 -6.50
N ASP A 335 -11.46 3.07 -6.69
CA ASP A 335 -12.44 3.76 -5.85
C ASP A 335 -12.52 3.18 -4.43
N SER A 336 -12.31 1.86 -4.27
CA SER A 336 -12.33 1.21 -2.97
C SER A 336 -11.16 1.63 -2.10
N ILE A 337 -9.92 1.45 -2.58
CA ILE A 337 -8.73 1.84 -1.83
C ILE A 337 -8.56 3.37 -1.77
N GLY A 338 -9.00 4.09 -2.80
CA GLY A 338 -9.09 5.54 -2.81
C GLY A 338 -10.01 6.08 -1.72
N GLY A 339 -11.05 5.31 -1.35
CA GLY A 339 -12.05 5.71 -0.36
C GLY A 339 -13.06 6.72 -0.89
N CYS A 340 -13.08 6.95 -2.21
CA CYS A 340 -14.01 7.83 -2.91
C CYS A 340 -15.29 7.07 -3.31
N ASN A 341 -15.91 6.42 -2.36
CA ASN A 341 -17.06 5.55 -2.49
C ASN A 341 -18.14 5.89 -1.44
N SER A 342 -19.34 5.30 -1.60
CA SER A 342 -20.41 5.47 -0.63
C SER A 342 -20.07 4.81 0.72
N ASP A 343 -20.69 5.27 1.81
CA ASP A 343 -20.47 4.68 3.13
C ASP A 343 -20.82 3.19 3.18
N ARG A 344 -21.85 2.76 2.40
CA ARG A 344 -22.22 1.35 2.27
C ARG A 344 -21.09 0.52 1.65
N VAL A 345 -20.45 1.01 0.60
CA VAL A 345 -19.28 0.37 -0.01
C VAL A 345 -18.09 0.37 0.95
N ASN A 346 -17.83 1.49 1.63
CA ASN A 346 -16.77 1.59 2.62
C ASN A 346 -16.91 0.54 3.74
N ALA A 347 -18.11 0.29 4.22
CA ALA A 347 -18.36 -0.75 5.22
C ALA A 347 -17.99 -2.15 4.69
N MET A 348 -18.28 -2.44 3.41
CA MET A 348 -17.89 -3.71 2.76
C MET A 348 -16.38 -3.82 2.60
N VAL A 349 -15.69 -2.76 2.19
CA VAL A 349 -14.23 -2.70 2.09
C VAL A 349 -13.57 -3.01 3.44
N LYS A 350 -14.03 -2.33 4.51
CA LYS A 350 -13.54 -2.59 5.87
C LYS A 350 -13.77 -4.03 6.31
N ALA A 351 -14.96 -4.59 6.04
CA ALA A 351 -15.28 -5.96 6.41
C ALA A 351 -14.38 -6.98 5.69
N ARG A 352 -14.06 -6.78 4.40
CA ARG A 352 -13.14 -7.64 3.65
C ARG A 352 -11.71 -7.59 4.20
N LEU A 353 -11.20 -6.39 4.49
CA LEU A 353 -9.86 -6.23 5.07
C LEU A 353 -9.76 -6.85 6.46
N LEU A 354 -10.78 -6.66 7.31
CA LEU A 354 -10.86 -7.29 8.63
C LEU A 354 -10.91 -8.82 8.53
N SER A 355 -11.77 -9.36 7.67
CA SER A 355 -11.87 -10.80 7.43
C SER A 355 -10.53 -11.39 6.96
N GLY A 356 -9.84 -10.71 6.04
CA GLY A 356 -8.49 -11.09 5.60
C GLY A 356 -7.48 -11.11 6.75
N GLN A 357 -7.48 -10.08 7.60
CA GLN A 357 -6.59 -10.00 8.76
C GLN A 357 -6.86 -11.10 9.79
N GLU A 358 -8.12 -11.40 10.08
CA GLU A 358 -8.50 -12.48 11.01
C GLU A 358 -8.02 -13.85 10.51
N LYS A 359 -8.23 -14.15 9.22
CA LYS A 359 -7.74 -15.40 8.59
C LYS A 359 -6.21 -15.47 8.63
N ALA A 360 -5.53 -14.38 8.31
CA ALA A 360 -4.06 -14.30 8.33
C ALA A 360 -3.51 -14.50 9.75
N ASN A 361 -4.09 -13.84 10.75
CA ASN A 361 -3.72 -14.02 12.16
C ASN A 361 -3.90 -15.47 12.62
N GLN A 362 -5.02 -16.11 12.24
CA GLN A 362 -5.30 -17.48 12.63
C GLN A 362 -4.33 -18.47 11.97
N LEU A 363 -3.97 -18.25 10.69
CA LEU A 363 -2.93 -19.06 10.03
C LEU A 363 -1.58 -18.93 10.73
N TYR A 364 -1.21 -17.72 11.13
CA TYR A 364 0.02 -17.45 11.86
C TYR A 364 0.02 -18.17 13.23
N GLU A 365 -1.02 -17.98 14.00
CA GLU A 365 -1.21 -18.55 15.34
C GLU A 365 -1.12 -20.08 15.32
N LEU A 366 -1.84 -20.74 14.41
CA LEU A 366 -1.84 -22.20 14.31
C LEU A 366 -0.47 -22.76 13.86
N ASN A 367 0.24 -22.06 12.97
CA ASN A 367 1.58 -22.49 12.57
C ASN A 367 2.61 -22.33 13.70
N MET A 368 2.55 -21.23 14.47
CA MET A 368 3.39 -21.08 15.68
C MET A 368 3.08 -22.20 16.71
N GLN A 369 1.80 -22.52 16.90
CA GLN A 369 1.39 -23.61 17.79
C GLN A 369 1.92 -24.98 17.34
N MET A 370 1.84 -25.27 16.02
CA MET A 370 2.36 -26.53 15.47
C MET A 370 3.88 -26.60 15.60
N LEU A 371 4.61 -25.51 15.32
CA LEU A 371 6.05 -25.46 15.54
C LEU A 371 6.40 -25.72 17.03
N ALA A 372 5.72 -25.02 17.95
CA ALA A 372 5.96 -25.19 19.39
C ALA A 372 5.74 -26.63 19.86
N LYS A 373 4.72 -27.33 19.36
CA LYS A 373 4.44 -28.73 19.68
C LYS A 373 5.57 -29.69 19.27
N GLY A 374 6.18 -29.46 18.13
CA GLY A 374 7.29 -30.28 17.61
C GLY A 374 8.64 -29.98 18.24
N ILE A 375 8.79 -28.88 18.99
CA ILE A 375 10.04 -28.53 19.67
C ILE A 375 10.08 -29.21 21.03
N SER A 376 11.10 -30.05 21.27
CA SER A 376 11.37 -30.62 22.58
C SER A 376 11.84 -29.53 23.55
N ALA A 377 11.25 -29.46 24.73
CA ALA A 377 11.61 -28.47 25.75
C ALA A 377 13.06 -28.72 26.25
N GLN A 378 13.90 -27.69 26.20
CA GLN A 378 15.27 -27.68 26.69
C GLN A 378 15.33 -27.19 28.14
N GLN A 379 14.37 -26.37 28.55
CA GLN A 379 14.26 -25.81 29.90
C GLN A 379 12.85 -26.06 30.45
N GLN A 380 12.72 -25.93 31.79
CA GLN A 380 11.40 -25.90 32.43
C GLN A 380 10.64 -24.60 32.06
N GLY A 381 9.31 -24.69 32.04
CA GLY A 381 8.44 -23.54 31.76
C GLY A 381 7.68 -23.63 30.44
N LYS A 382 6.94 -22.58 30.15
CA LYS A 382 6.17 -22.45 28.90
C LYS A 382 7.06 -21.90 27.79
N LYS A 383 6.98 -22.49 26.62
CA LYS A 383 7.80 -22.03 25.46
C LYS A 383 7.34 -20.66 24.95
N ILE A 384 8.28 -19.82 24.65
CA ILE A 384 8.11 -18.57 23.90
C ILE A 384 8.90 -18.73 22.61
N LEU A 385 8.22 -18.74 21.49
CA LEU A 385 8.87 -18.72 20.18
C LEU A 385 8.99 -17.29 19.72
N ILE A 386 10.18 -16.89 19.25
CA ILE A 386 10.42 -15.60 18.63
C ILE A 386 10.80 -15.85 17.18
N PHE A 387 9.98 -15.31 16.26
CA PHE A 387 10.17 -15.42 14.83
C PHE A 387 10.76 -14.14 14.26
N ASN A 388 11.85 -14.28 13.50
CA ASN A 388 12.47 -13.22 12.71
C ASN A 388 12.27 -13.51 11.22
N ALA A 389 11.44 -12.71 10.57
CA ALA A 389 11.18 -12.85 9.13
C ALA A 389 12.31 -12.28 8.25
N LEU A 390 13.17 -11.41 8.81
CA LEU A 390 14.25 -10.78 8.04
C LEU A 390 15.35 -11.78 7.70
N PRO A 391 15.96 -11.66 6.51
CA PRO A 391 16.96 -12.61 6.03
C PRO A 391 18.35 -12.41 6.62
N TYR A 392 18.47 -11.76 7.76
CA TYR A 392 19.70 -11.55 8.50
C TYR A 392 19.50 -11.71 10.01
N THR A 393 20.54 -12.15 10.69
CA THR A 393 20.55 -12.24 12.15
C THR A 393 20.50 -10.84 12.75
N ARG A 394 19.67 -10.66 13.80
CA ARG A 394 19.55 -9.38 14.50
C ARG A 394 19.34 -9.52 15.99
N ASP A 395 19.71 -8.46 16.70
CA ASP A 395 19.31 -8.22 18.08
C ASP A 395 18.09 -7.27 18.07
N GLY A 396 17.36 -7.21 19.16
CA GLY A 396 16.29 -6.24 19.34
C GLY A 396 15.32 -6.55 20.46
N LEU A 397 14.37 -5.63 20.65
CA LEU A 397 13.28 -5.80 21.58
C LEU A 397 12.09 -6.46 20.88
N VAL A 398 11.49 -7.43 21.56
CA VAL A 398 10.35 -8.19 21.05
C VAL A 398 9.15 -7.94 21.94
N ALA A 399 8.08 -7.43 21.37
CA ALA A 399 6.83 -7.26 22.08
C ALA A 399 6.13 -8.60 22.30
N LEU A 400 5.67 -8.85 23.52
CA LEU A 400 4.98 -10.06 23.93
C LEU A 400 3.79 -9.73 24.83
N THR A 401 2.70 -10.49 24.70
CA THR A 401 1.60 -10.47 25.65
C THR A 401 1.64 -11.75 26.48
N LEU A 402 1.76 -11.60 27.78
CA LEU A 402 1.74 -12.68 28.72
C LEU A 402 0.43 -12.68 29.54
N TYR A 403 -0.09 -13.86 29.85
CA TYR A 403 -1.22 -14.03 30.75
C TYR A 403 -0.75 -14.86 31.93
N LEU A 404 -0.66 -14.23 33.10
CA LEU A 404 0.01 -14.77 34.29
C LEU A 404 -0.98 -14.94 35.43
N PRO A 405 -1.07 -16.14 36.03
CA PRO A 405 -1.91 -16.37 37.22
C PRO A 405 -1.33 -15.71 38.47
N GLY A 406 0.02 -15.55 38.53
CA GLY A 406 0.74 -14.99 39.66
C GLY A 406 1.56 -13.75 39.34
N ALA A 407 2.19 -13.18 40.38
CA ALA A 407 2.96 -11.95 40.24
C ALA A 407 4.38 -12.18 39.67
N ASP A 408 5.03 -13.25 40.09
CA ASP A 408 6.45 -13.50 39.85
C ASP A 408 6.64 -14.39 38.63
N PHE A 409 7.52 -13.96 37.74
CA PHE A 409 7.99 -14.76 36.61
C PHE A 409 9.39 -14.32 36.17
N ARG A 410 10.06 -15.20 35.47
CA ARG A 410 11.28 -14.89 34.72
C ARG A 410 11.22 -15.51 33.33
N ILE A 411 11.99 -14.94 32.41
CA ILE A 411 12.18 -15.50 31.06
C ILE A 411 13.66 -15.90 30.97
N VAL A 412 13.88 -17.10 30.44
CA VAL A 412 15.23 -17.62 30.19
C VAL A 412 15.38 -18.05 28.74
N ASP A 413 16.59 -17.96 28.19
CA ASP A 413 16.93 -18.48 26.87
C ASP A 413 17.05 -20.02 26.86
N GLY A 414 17.46 -20.57 25.69
CA GLY A 414 17.68 -22.02 25.53
C GLY A 414 18.74 -22.61 26.44
N ASP A 415 19.73 -21.83 26.87
CA ASP A 415 20.80 -22.21 27.77
C ASP A 415 20.45 -22.00 29.26
N GLY A 416 19.26 -21.51 29.54
CA GLY A 416 18.76 -21.23 30.88
C GLY A 416 19.23 -19.91 31.48
N GLN A 417 19.83 -19.02 30.68
CA GLN A 417 20.27 -17.70 31.13
C GLN A 417 19.08 -16.74 31.23
N PRO A 418 18.97 -15.94 32.31
CA PRO A 418 17.90 -14.94 32.44
C PRO A 418 17.99 -13.84 31.37
N CYS A 419 16.86 -13.59 30.70
CA CYS A 419 16.71 -12.51 29.73
C CYS A 419 16.12 -11.27 30.39
N ARG A 420 16.53 -10.07 29.92
CA ARG A 420 15.96 -8.81 30.38
C ARG A 420 14.60 -8.59 29.75
N TRP A 421 13.66 -8.09 30.51
CA TRP A 421 12.33 -7.73 30.06
C TRP A 421 11.80 -6.52 30.84
N GLN A 422 10.78 -5.85 30.25
CA GLN A 422 10.12 -4.68 30.84
C GLN A 422 8.63 -4.76 30.58
N ILE A 423 7.81 -4.51 31.63
CA ILE A 423 6.36 -4.36 31.47
C ILE A 423 6.08 -2.95 30.91
N MET A 424 5.40 -2.90 29.79
CA MET A 424 4.92 -1.65 29.16
C MET A 424 3.49 -1.32 29.61
N ARG A 425 2.68 -2.36 29.79
CA ARG A 425 1.29 -2.23 30.23
C ARG A 425 0.85 -3.46 30.99
N GLU A 426 0.06 -3.23 32.04
CA GLU A 426 -0.54 -4.31 32.82
C GLU A 426 -2.03 -4.05 33.02
N THR A 427 -2.85 -5.08 32.80
CA THR A 427 -4.30 -5.06 33.04
C THR A 427 -4.74 -6.41 33.62
N SER A 428 -5.95 -6.45 34.16
CA SER A 428 -6.58 -7.69 34.57
C SER A 428 -7.45 -8.25 33.43
N GLN A 429 -7.35 -9.55 33.15
CA GLN A 429 -8.11 -10.24 32.14
C GLN A 429 -8.91 -11.41 32.73
N ASP A 430 -10.21 -11.46 32.47
CA ASP A 430 -11.04 -12.61 32.74
C ASP A 430 -10.66 -13.77 31.79
N MET A 431 -10.18 -14.86 32.37
CA MET A 431 -9.74 -16.06 31.66
C MET A 431 -10.67 -17.26 31.88
N SER A 432 -11.77 -17.09 32.57
CA SER A 432 -12.66 -18.17 33.00
C SER A 432 -13.11 -19.09 31.86
N VAL A 433 -13.49 -18.49 30.71
CA VAL A 433 -13.93 -19.25 29.52
C VAL A 433 -12.79 -20.00 28.86
N ILE A 434 -11.56 -19.45 28.89
CA ILE A 434 -10.40 -20.00 28.20
C ILE A 434 -9.80 -21.14 29.03
N VAL A 435 -9.66 -20.95 30.32
CA VAL A 435 -9.08 -21.93 31.24
C VAL A 435 -10.01 -23.12 31.44
N GLN A 436 -11.32 -22.91 31.48
CA GLN A 436 -12.39 -23.94 31.58
C GLN A 436 -12.11 -25.04 32.62
N GLU A 437 -11.56 -24.67 33.77
CA GLU A 437 -11.32 -25.64 34.84
C GLU A 437 -12.65 -25.99 35.50
N LEU A 438 -13.13 -27.22 35.26
CA LEU A 438 -14.36 -27.74 35.84
C LEU A 438 -14.34 -27.79 37.37
N SER A 439 -13.16 -27.82 37.98
CA SER A 439 -12.95 -27.78 39.42
C SER A 439 -13.32 -26.44 40.06
N ASN A 440 -13.31 -25.35 39.33
CA ASN A 440 -13.58 -24.01 39.88
C ASN A 440 -15.06 -23.62 39.88
N GLY A 441 -15.94 -24.48 39.38
CA GLY A 441 -17.39 -24.24 39.36
C GLY A 441 -17.76 -22.97 38.57
N SER A 442 -18.43 -22.01 39.25
CA SER A 442 -18.84 -20.73 38.67
C SER A 442 -17.91 -19.56 39.04
N GLU A 443 -16.75 -19.82 39.62
CA GLU A 443 -15.82 -18.74 39.98
C GLU A 443 -15.13 -18.13 38.76
N THR A 444 -15.02 -16.81 38.76
CA THR A 444 -14.33 -16.06 37.74
C THR A 444 -12.82 -16.11 38.02
N VAL A 445 -12.05 -16.53 37.00
CA VAL A 445 -10.59 -16.63 37.07
C VAL A 445 -9.97 -15.44 36.37
N PHE A 446 -9.27 -14.58 37.09
CA PHE A 446 -8.56 -13.42 36.54
C PHE A 446 -7.06 -13.68 36.47
N TYR A 447 -6.47 -13.36 35.31
CA TYR A 447 -5.02 -13.36 35.15
C TYR A 447 -4.54 -11.94 34.92
N ARG A 448 -3.27 -11.67 35.21
CA ARG A 448 -2.57 -10.47 34.82
C ARG A 448 -2.25 -10.59 33.34
N LYS A 449 -2.76 -9.65 32.52
CA LYS A 449 -2.35 -9.47 31.15
C LYS A 449 -1.23 -8.45 31.13
N CYS A 450 0.01 -8.92 30.86
CA CYS A 450 1.22 -8.09 30.80
C CYS A 450 1.67 -7.95 29.35
N GLU A 451 1.68 -6.75 28.84
CA GLU A 451 2.34 -6.41 27.57
C GLU A 451 3.79 -6.02 27.90
N ILE A 452 4.75 -6.82 27.43
CA ILE A 452 6.16 -6.67 27.77
C ILE A 452 7.03 -6.44 26.53
N LEU A 453 8.19 -5.82 26.73
CA LEU A 453 9.34 -5.90 25.84
C LEU A 453 10.30 -6.94 26.38
N LEU A 454 10.76 -7.85 25.53
CA LEU A 454 11.78 -8.85 25.81
C LEU A 454 13.02 -8.54 24.99
N GLU A 455 14.19 -8.43 25.64
CA GLU A 455 15.47 -8.30 24.95
C GLU A 455 15.87 -9.68 24.40
N ALA A 456 16.05 -9.75 23.08
CA ALA A 456 16.45 -10.96 22.38
C ALA A 456 17.65 -10.67 21.49
N SER A 457 18.68 -11.51 21.61
CA SER A 457 19.92 -11.40 20.85
C SER A 457 20.08 -12.55 19.87
N ALA A 458 20.83 -12.32 18.79
CA ALA A 458 21.16 -13.29 17.76
C ALA A 458 19.95 -14.03 17.19
N LEU A 459 18.82 -13.31 17.00
CA LEU A 459 17.61 -13.89 16.38
C LEU A 459 17.95 -14.42 14.99
N PRO A 460 17.72 -15.74 14.73
CA PRO A 460 18.13 -16.38 13.47
C PRO A 460 17.48 -15.73 12.25
N ALA A 461 18.23 -15.63 11.16
CA ALA A 461 17.75 -15.09 9.88
C ALA A 461 16.67 -15.98 9.28
N CYS A 462 15.55 -15.40 8.80
CA CYS A 462 14.39 -16.16 8.31
C CYS A 462 14.13 -17.39 9.18
N GLY A 463 13.94 -17.18 10.47
CA GLY A 463 13.91 -18.29 11.40
C GLY A 463 13.32 -17.96 12.76
N TYR A 464 13.47 -18.89 13.67
CA TYR A 464 12.97 -18.72 15.03
C TYR A 464 13.96 -19.23 16.07
N THR A 465 13.75 -18.79 17.32
CA THR A 465 14.43 -19.32 18.50
C THR A 465 13.43 -19.45 19.66
N THR A 466 13.75 -20.30 20.64
CA THR A 466 12.86 -20.63 21.75
C THR A 466 13.40 -20.11 23.07
N PHE A 467 12.57 -19.37 23.79
CA PHE A 467 12.74 -18.93 25.15
C PHE A 467 11.74 -19.65 26.05
N TYR A 468 11.89 -19.51 27.39
CA TYR A 468 11.04 -20.20 28.36
C TYR A 468 10.56 -19.26 29.44
N LEU A 469 9.24 -19.19 29.62
CA LEU A 469 8.58 -18.48 30.71
C LEU A 469 8.50 -19.40 31.93
N GLN A 470 9.13 -19.02 33.03
CA GLN A 470 9.11 -19.71 34.31
C GLN A 470 8.31 -18.90 35.33
N GLU A 471 7.15 -19.42 35.75
CA GLU A 471 6.27 -18.79 36.74
C GLU A 471 6.74 -19.05 38.17
N GLY A 472 6.41 -18.14 39.10
CA GLY A 472 6.74 -18.26 40.53
C GLY A 472 8.21 -17.99 40.88
N MET A 473 9.00 -17.47 39.92
CA MET A 473 10.39 -17.09 40.12
C MET A 473 10.57 -15.61 39.83
N ALA A 474 10.81 -14.82 40.88
CA ALA A 474 11.06 -13.38 40.69
C ALA A 474 12.38 -13.11 39.98
N CYS A 475 12.36 -12.24 38.96
CA CYS A 475 13.52 -11.63 38.34
C CYS A 475 13.13 -10.21 37.98
N GLY A 476 13.57 -9.22 38.76
CA GLY A 476 13.36 -7.82 38.49
C GLY A 476 14.61 -7.20 37.89
N PHE A 477 14.44 -6.45 36.82
CA PHE A 477 15.48 -5.57 36.27
C PHE A 477 15.12 -4.14 36.70
N ALA A 478 16.00 -3.51 37.48
CA ALA A 478 15.79 -2.15 37.89
C ALA A 478 15.89 -1.20 36.69
N ALA A 479 14.94 -0.30 36.58
CA ALA A 479 15.08 0.86 35.68
C ALA A 479 16.32 1.68 36.15
N PRO A 480 17.08 2.26 35.23
CA PRO A 480 18.12 3.21 35.62
C PRO A 480 17.49 4.37 36.38
N SER A 481 18.01 4.66 37.55
CA SER A 481 17.54 5.80 38.35
C SER A 481 18.11 7.09 37.76
N SER A 482 17.36 7.79 36.93
CA SER A 482 17.66 9.19 36.62
C SER A 482 16.62 10.08 37.27
N ALA A 483 17.08 11.21 37.80
CA ALA A 483 16.22 12.24 38.39
C ALA A 483 15.67 13.21 37.31
N ASP A 484 16.04 12.99 36.05
CA ASP A 484 15.76 13.92 34.96
C ASP A 484 14.50 13.51 34.19
N SER A 485 13.62 14.48 33.94
CA SER A 485 12.48 14.33 33.03
C SER A 485 12.97 14.38 31.57
N ALA A 486 13.58 13.27 31.12
CA ALA A 486 14.11 13.10 29.77
C ALA A 486 14.07 11.64 29.33
N LEU A 487 13.89 11.37 28.04
CA LEU A 487 14.22 10.07 27.43
C LEU A 487 15.63 10.19 26.84
N GLU A 488 16.49 9.23 27.19
CA GLU A 488 17.88 9.33 26.76
C GLU A 488 18.53 7.96 26.51
N ASN A 489 19.21 7.85 25.38
CA ASN A 489 20.08 6.73 25.06
C ASN A 489 21.45 7.21 24.54
N SER A 490 22.24 6.33 23.96
CA SER A 490 23.59 6.67 23.45
C SER A 490 23.57 7.69 22.30
N TRP A 491 22.47 7.83 21.58
CA TRP A 491 22.35 8.64 20.38
C TRP A 491 21.45 9.84 20.52
N LEU A 492 20.36 9.71 21.26
CA LEU A 492 19.29 10.71 21.33
C LEU A 492 19.01 11.12 22.76
N ARG A 493 18.65 12.41 22.92
CA ARG A 493 18.06 12.94 24.17
C ARG A 493 16.82 13.75 23.82
N LEU A 494 15.69 13.36 24.40
CA LEU A 494 14.41 14.04 24.23
C LEU A 494 14.01 14.66 25.58
N THR A 495 13.66 15.95 25.54
CA THR A 495 13.21 16.74 26.69
C THR A 495 11.93 17.51 26.35
N LEU A 496 11.30 18.05 27.36
CA LEU A 496 10.16 18.97 27.19
C LEU A 496 10.56 20.37 27.72
N GLU A 497 10.54 21.34 26.81
CA GLU A 497 10.87 22.73 27.16
C GLU A 497 9.66 23.62 26.86
N GLN A 498 9.10 24.26 27.89
CA GLN A 498 7.90 25.10 27.78
C GLN A 498 6.73 24.43 27.07
N GLY A 499 6.56 23.11 27.30
CA GLY A 499 5.50 22.29 26.67
C GLY A 499 5.79 21.86 25.24
N ARG A 500 6.99 22.10 24.71
CA ARG A 500 7.42 21.68 23.36
C ARG A 500 8.40 20.52 23.46
N VAL A 501 8.25 19.55 22.56
CA VAL A 501 9.13 18.38 22.46
C VAL A 501 10.45 18.81 21.81
N VAL A 502 11.55 18.63 22.52
CA VAL A 502 12.89 19.00 22.06
C VAL A 502 13.73 17.72 21.89
N LEU A 503 14.31 17.55 20.72
CA LEU A 503 15.21 16.43 20.42
C LEU A 503 16.64 16.94 20.19
N LEU A 504 17.60 16.28 20.81
CA LEU A 504 19.04 16.41 20.55
C LEU A 504 19.57 15.09 19.95
N ASP A 505 20.09 15.14 18.75
CA ASP A 505 20.93 14.07 18.20
C ASP A 505 22.37 14.27 18.67
N LYS A 506 22.85 13.42 19.55
CA LYS A 506 24.19 13.50 20.16
C LYS A 506 25.32 13.24 19.17
N ARG A 507 25.04 12.53 18.05
CA ARG A 507 26.03 12.23 17.02
C ARG A 507 26.43 13.46 16.24
N SER A 508 25.44 14.26 15.86
CA SER A 508 25.63 15.49 15.07
C SER A 508 25.65 16.78 15.92
N GLY A 509 25.14 16.71 17.16
CA GLY A 509 24.87 17.89 18.00
C GLY A 509 23.64 18.67 17.52
N LYS A 510 22.89 18.20 16.54
CA LYS A 510 21.68 18.85 16.02
C LYS A 510 20.56 18.83 17.06
N ARG A 511 19.93 19.99 17.25
CA ARG A 511 18.81 20.18 18.16
C ARG A 511 17.58 20.67 17.41
N TRP A 512 16.47 19.95 17.51
CA TRP A 512 15.14 20.40 17.08
C TRP A 512 14.37 20.91 18.29
N ALA A 513 14.03 22.21 18.27
CA ALA A 513 13.46 22.90 19.44
C ALA A 513 11.93 22.68 19.59
N ASP A 514 11.25 22.18 18.57
CA ASP A 514 9.80 21.92 18.56
C ASP A 514 9.51 20.78 17.56
N LEU A 515 9.97 19.57 17.92
CA LEU A 515 10.04 18.43 17.01
C LEU A 515 8.69 17.99 16.47
N ILE A 516 7.62 18.12 17.26
CA ILE A 516 6.30 17.58 16.94
C ILE A 516 5.26 18.66 17.20
N GLN A 517 4.59 19.12 16.13
CA GLN A 517 3.51 20.09 16.22
C GLN A 517 2.22 19.49 15.67
N LEU A 518 1.16 19.51 16.45
CA LEU A 518 -0.17 19.13 15.99
C LEU A 518 -0.89 20.37 15.46
N VAL A 519 -1.41 20.27 14.24
CA VAL A 519 -2.10 21.39 13.57
C VAL A 519 -3.41 20.90 12.97
N ASP A 520 -4.50 21.54 13.35
CA ASP A 520 -5.84 21.32 12.82
C ASP A 520 -6.20 22.42 11.83
N GLY A 521 -6.49 22.06 10.60
CA GLY A 521 -6.94 22.94 9.51
C GLY A 521 -8.37 22.59 9.05
N GLY A 522 -9.00 23.48 8.28
CA GLY A 522 -10.30 23.18 7.67
C GLY A 522 -10.15 22.37 6.38
N ASP A 523 -11.19 21.57 6.06
CA ASP A 523 -11.30 20.91 4.77
C ASP A 523 -12.69 21.14 4.16
N ALA A 524 -12.75 21.99 3.14
CA ALA A 524 -13.96 22.28 2.37
C ALA A 524 -14.14 21.34 1.17
N GLY A 525 -13.29 20.31 1.06
CA GLY A 525 -13.26 19.33 -0.03
C GLY A 525 -14.33 18.24 0.05
N ASP A 526 -14.03 17.15 -0.63
CA ASP A 526 -14.83 15.95 -0.69
C ASP A 526 -13.93 14.70 -0.60
N THR A 527 -14.47 13.50 -0.79
CA THR A 527 -13.66 12.27 -0.69
C THR A 527 -12.54 12.18 -1.73
N TYR A 528 -12.65 12.88 -2.85
CA TYR A 528 -11.62 12.91 -3.91
C TYR A 528 -10.50 13.91 -3.65
N ASN A 529 -10.87 15.10 -3.14
CA ASN A 529 -9.92 16.21 -3.04
C ASN A 529 -10.00 16.95 -1.72
N TYR A 530 -8.86 17.20 -1.13
CA TYR A 530 -8.74 18.28 -0.17
C TYR A 530 -8.98 19.64 -0.84
N SER A 531 -9.64 20.55 -0.14
CA SER A 531 -9.76 21.94 -0.56
C SER A 531 -9.72 22.85 0.66
N PRO A 532 -8.83 23.85 0.70
CA PRO A 532 -8.83 24.79 1.80
C PRO A 532 -10.16 25.57 1.82
N PRO A 533 -10.72 25.88 2.99
CA PRO A 533 -11.85 26.80 3.08
C PRO A 533 -11.40 28.23 2.73
N GLU A 534 -12.37 29.09 2.42
CA GLU A 534 -12.10 30.50 2.09
C GLU A 534 -11.32 31.21 3.21
N ILE A 535 -11.65 30.89 4.47
CA ILE A 535 -10.91 31.31 5.65
C ILE A 535 -10.41 30.06 6.38
N ASP A 536 -9.17 29.67 6.13
CA ASP A 536 -8.54 28.57 6.84
C ASP A 536 -7.85 29.09 8.12
N TRP A 537 -8.63 29.12 9.20
CA TRP A 537 -8.09 29.40 10.51
C TRP A 537 -7.48 28.12 11.10
N ARG A 538 -6.19 27.95 10.89
CA ARG A 538 -5.44 26.80 11.40
C ARG A 538 -5.21 26.95 12.91
N ILE A 539 -5.39 25.85 13.64
CA ILE A 539 -5.27 25.77 15.10
C ILE A 539 -4.07 24.88 15.43
N SER A 540 -3.10 25.41 16.13
CA SER A 540 -2.00 24.60 16.69
C SER A 540 -2.37 24.09 18.08
N ALA A 541 -1.75 22.99 18.51
CA ALA A 541 -1.87 22.46 19.86
C ALA A 541 -1.04 23.24 20.89
N GLU A 542 -0.38 24.35 20.50
CA GLU A 542 0.41 25.18 21.42
C GLU A 542 -0.46 25.70 22.56
N GLY A 543 -0.01 25.48 23.81
CA GLY A 543 -0.75 25.87 25.01
C GLY A 543 -1.95 24.95 25.36
N ALA A 544 -2.21 23.89 24.60
CA ALA A 544 -3.32 22.95 24.85
C ALA A 544 -2.88 21.66 25.58
N LEU A 545 -1.61 21.54 25.96
CA LEU A 545 -1.08 20.39 26.69
C LEU A 545 -1.70 20.32 28.09
N VAL A 546 -2.28 19.15 28.42
CA VAL A 546 -3.01 18.94 29.70
C VAL A 546 -2.35 17.91 30.60
N SER A 547 -1.57 16.98 30.06
CA SER A 547 -0.81 16.04 30.87
C SER A 547 0.52 15.64 30.24
N VAL A 548 1.48 15.32 31.12
CA VAL A 548 2.82 14.84 30.80
C VAL A 548 3.15 13.75 31.79
N ASP A 549 3.50 12.56 31.28
CA ASP A 549 3.94 11.43 32.10
C ASP A 549 5.22 10.82 31.53
N TRP A 550 6.26 10.74 32.37
CA TRP A 550 7.56 10.18 32.04
C TRP A 550 7.72 8.83 32.74
N GLN A 551 8.07 7.81 31.98
CA GLN A 551 8.36 6.50 32.54
C GLN A 551 9.73 6.03 32.06
N GLN A 552 10.62 5.77 33.00
CA GLN A 552 11.91 5.16 32.73
C GLN A 552 11.84 3.65 32.92
N GLY A 553 12.37 2.93 31.97
CA GLY A 553 12.36 1.47 31.97
C GLY A 553 13.72 0.83 31.86
N ALA A 554 13.79 -0.47 32.00
CA ALA A 554 15.04 -1.24 31.87
C ALA A 554 15.54 -1.32 30.42
N LEU A 555 14.64 -1.24 29.42
CA LEU A 555 14.92 -1.43 27.99
C LEU A 555 14.51 -0.25 27.12
N ALA A 556 13.48 0.47 27.52
CA ALA A 556 12.93 1.60 26.81
C ALA A 556 12.32 2.60 27.78
N ASP A 557 12.44 3.89 27.45
CA ASP A 557 11.81 4.98 28.17
C ASP A 557 10.59 5.47 27.39
N THR A 558 9.57 5.99 28.10
CA THR A 558 8.37 6.51 27.44
C THR A 558 8.00 7.90 27.95
N LEU A 559 7.44 8.71 27.05
CA LEU A 559 6.82 10.00 27.34
C LEU A 559 5.39 9.97 26.81
N ALA A 560 4.42 10.05 27.71
CA ALA A 560 3.02 10.22 27.33
C ALA A 560 2.60 11.69 27.46
N LEU A 561 2.03 12.21 26.39
CA LEU A 561 1.53 13.58 26.28
C LEU A 561 0.05 13.55 25.93
N SER A 562 -0.73 14.47 26.51
CA SER A 562 -2.14 14.64 26.13
C SER A 562 -2.49 16.10 25.93
N TRP A 563 -3.22 16.37 24.86
CA TRP A 563 -3.71 17.71 24.53
C TRP A 563 -5.24 17.71 24.49
N SER A 564 -5.84 18.85 24.88
CA SER A 564 -7.27 19.13 24.68
C SER A 564 -7.37 20.44 23.90
N ILE A 565 -7.42 20.29 22.58
CA ILE A 565 -7.33 21.42 21.63
C ILE A 565 -8.74 22.00 21.46
N ALA A 566 -8.92 23.25 21.85
CA ALA A 566 -10.17 23.97 21.57
C ALA A 566 -10.21 24.36 20.08
N ALA A 567 -11.16 23.84 19.35
CA ALA A 567 -11.27 23.94 17.90
C ALA A 567 -12.71 24.23 17.43
N PRO A 568 -12.89 24.70 16.18
CA PRO A 568 -14.20 24.81 15.56
C PRO A 568 -14.82 23.42 15.31
N LEU A 569 -16.12 23.26 15.58
CA LEU A 569 -16.83 22.00 15.27
C LEU A 569 -17.01 21.80 13.78
N THR A 570 -17.26 22.87 13.04
CA THR A 570 -17.62 22.85 11.61
C THR A 570 -16.83 23.92 10.84
N LEU A 571 -16.90 23.88 9.50
CA LEU A 571 -16.34 24.94 8.66
C LEU A 571 -16.98 26.31 8.92
N GLU A 572 -18.27 26.36 9.21
CA GLU A 572 -18.96 27.60 9.52
C GLU A 572 -18.43 28.22 10.84
N ASP A 573 -18.23 27.40 11.87
CA ASP A 573 -17.60 27.82 13.12
C ASP A 573 -16.16 28.30 12.88
N ARG A 574 -15.42 27.62 12.00
CA ARG A 574 -14.04 27.99 11.63
C ARG A 574 -14.01 29.35 10.93
N GLN A 575 -14.93 29.59 9.99
CA GLN A 575 -15.08 30.89 9.34
C GLN A 575 -15.40 32.02 10.32
N ARG A 576 -16.24 31.73 11.31
CA ARG A 576 -16.59 32.65 12.39
C ARG A 576 -15.53 32.75 13.49
N ARG A 577 -14.45 31.97 13.41
CA ARG A 577 -13.40 31.85 14.44
C ARG A 577 -13.93 31.46 15.81
N GLN A 578 -14.91 30.53 15.85
CA GLN A 578 -15.50 30.05 17.09
C GLN A 578 -14.86 28.69 17.46
N ARG A 579 -14.34 28.61 18.70
CA ARG A 579 -13.83 27.37 19.29
C ARG A 579 -14.89 26.75 20.20
N ASN A 580 -15.87 26.11 19.61
CA ASN A 580 -17.04 25.54 20.30
C ASN A 580 -16.99 24.02 20.50
N ALA A 581 -15.88 23.40 20.11
CA ALA A 581 -15.63 21.97 20.32
C ALA A 581 -14.20 21.74 20.88
N ARG A 582 -13.90 20.48 21.22
CA ARG A 582 -12.59 20.03 21.65
C ARG A 582 -12.15 18.84 20.85
N LEU A 583 -10.88 18.81 20.49
CA LEU A 583 -10.19 17.67 19.91
C LEU A 583 -9.17 17.16 20.94
N ASP A 584 -9.44 15.98 21.49
CA ASP A 584 -8.55 15.37 22.44
C ASP A 584 -7.58 14.43 21.70
N VAL A 585 -6.29 14.68 21.91
CA VAL A 585 -5.20 13.94 21.29
C VAL A 585 -4.26 13.46 22.38
N SER A 586 -3.89 12.18 22.36
CA SER A 586 -2.81 11.66 23.19
C SER A 586 -1.70 11.08 22.32
N MET A 587 -0.47 11.17 22.82
CA MET A 587 0.72 10.71 22.12
C MET A 587 1.61 9.95 23.09
N LEU A 588 2.07 8.77 22.71
CA LEU A 588 3.08 8.01 23.40
C LEU A 588 4.35 7.97 22.56
N ILE A 589 5.42 8.53 23.09
CA ILE A 589 6.75 8.52 22.47
C ILE A 589 7.59 7.48 23.23
N THR A 590 8.15 6.51 22.51
CA THR A 590 9.02 5.47 23.07
C THR A 590 10.43 5.62 22.50
N LEU A 591 11.42 5.62 23.37
CA LEU A 591 12.84 5.58 23.01
C LEU A 591 13.46 4.28 23.55
N GLU A 592 13.73 3.34 22.65
CA GLU A 592 14.49 2.13 22.99
C GLU A 592 15.95 2.48 23.29
N HIS A 593 16.55 1.82 24.31
CA HIS A 593 17.93 2.12 24.70
C HIS A 593 18.96 1.73 23.63
N GLN A 594 18.59 0.82 22.72
CA GLN A 594 19.51 0.23 21.73
C GLN A 594 19.36 0.79 20.32
N ARG A 595 18.44 1.75 20.08
CA ARG A 595 18.15 2.23 18.71
C ARG A 595 18.06 3.76 18.65
N PRO A 596 18.56 4.37 17.57
CA PRO A 596 18.51 5.83 17.37
C PRO A 596 17.18 6.31 16.78
N VAL A 597 16.05 5.79 17.26
CA VAL A 597 14.72 6.06 16.70
C VAL A 597 13.72 6.44 17.79
N LEU A 598 12.73 7.26 17.44
CA LEU A 598 11.59 7.61 18.30
C LEU A 598 10.33 6.96 17.72
N ASP A 599 9.77 5.96 18.39
CA ASP A 599 8.47 5.39 18.02
C ASP A 599 7.36 6.27 18.62
N VAL A 600 6.42 6.67 17.77
CA VAL A 600 5.35 7.60 18.15
C VAL A 600 4.00 6.97 17.83
N GLN A 601 3.16 6.83 18.86
CA GLN A 601 1.77 6.43 18.72
C GLN A 601 0.88 7.62 19.05
N VAL A 602 -0.03 7.94 18.17
CA VAL A 602 -1.01 9.03 18.34
C VAL A 602 -2.40 8.44 18.40
N HIS A 603 -3.15 8.86 19.41
CA HIS A 603 -4.54 8.50 19.56
C HIS A 603 -5.38 9.77 19.54
N VAL A 604 -6.41 9.80 18.72
CA VAL A 604 -7.28 10.95 18.49
C VAL A 604 -8.72 10.53 18.75
N ASN A 605 -9.45 11.28 19.58
CA ASN A 605 -10.90 11.17 19.64
C ASN A 605 -11.51 12.27 18.75
N ASN A 606 -11.82 11.90 17.51
CA ASN A 606 -12.32 12.85 16.52
C ASN A 606 -13.81 13.19 16.74
N THR A 607 -14.05 14.42 17.15
CA THR A 607 -15.39 15.00 17.35
C THR A 607 -15.71 16.11 16.33
N LEU A 608 -14.71 16.52 15.52
CA LEU A 608 -14.84 17.63 14.58
C LEU A 608 -15.32 17.15 13.21
N ARG A 609 -15.74 18.08 12.38
CA ARG A 609 -16.22 17.83 11.01
C ARG A 609 -15.51 18.74 10.01
N ASP A 610 -15.34 18.22 8.81
CA ASP A 610 -14.77 18.95 7.66
C ASP A 610 -13.45 19.62 8.03
N HIS A 611 -12.52 18.82 8.55
CA HIS A 611 -11.20 19.25 9.02
C HIS A 611 -10.09 18.28 8.65
N ARG A 612 -8.85 18.72 8.79
CA ARG A 612 -7.64 17.92 8.57
C ARG A 612 -6.69 18.12 9.74
N LEU A 613 -6.35 17.02 10.42
CA LEU A 613 -5.35 16.99 11.46
C LEU A 613 -4.02 16.52 10.90
N GLN A 614 -2.97 17.31 11.10
CA GLN A 614 -1.60 17.01 10.68
C GLN A 614 -0.66 17.01 11.88
N VAL A 615 0.38 16.17 11.80
CA VAL A 615 1.59 16.31 12.61
C VAL A 615 2.67 16.93 11.72
N GLU A 616 3.21 18.05 12.16
CA GLU A 616 4.24 18.79 11.47
C GLU A 616 5.59 18.53 12.13
N ILE A 617 6.56 18.08 11.34
CA ILE A 617 7.90 17.70 11.76
C ILE A 617 8.91 18.64 11.09
N PRO A 618 9.54 19.56 11.84
CA PRO A 618 10.60 20.40 11.30
C PRO A 618 11.84 19.55 11.00
N THR A 619 12.35 19.64 9.79
CA THR A 619 13.60 18.98 9.40
C THR A 619 14.79 19.91 9.60
N ASP A 620 14.55 21.22 9.57
CA ASP A 620 15.56 22.29 9.59
C ASP A 620 16.59 22.17 8.46
N VAL A 621 16.18 21.58 7.34
CA VAL A 621 17.00 21.40 6.14
C VAL A 621 16.53 22.38 5.07
N ALA A 622 17.44 23.23 4.60
CA ALA A 622 17.17 24.23 3.57
C ALA A 622 17.39 23.66 2.17
N GLN A 623 16.57 22.65 1.79
CA GLN A 623 16.60 22.06 0.46
C GLN A 623 15.30 22.35 -0.30
N SER A 624 15.37 22.42 -1.63
CA SER A 624 14.20 22.58 -2.49
C SER A 624 13.55 21.24 -2.88
N VAL A 625 14.11 20.14 -2.38
CA VAL A 625 13.71 18.77 -2.72
C VAL A 625 13.59 17.91 -1.48
N HIS A 626 12.77 16.88 -1.60
CA HIS A 626 12.60 15.83 -0.61
C HIS A 626 12.50 14.46 -1.29
N PHE A 627 12.51 13.40 -0.49
CA PHE A 627 12.44 12.02 -0.97
C PHE A 627 11.28 11.30 -0.28
N ALA A 628 10.58 10.45 -1.03
CA ALA A 628 9.55 9.57 -0.49
C ALA A 628 9.64 8.19 -1.13
N ASP A 629 9.17 7.16 -0.43
CA ASP A 629 9.11 5.83 -1.00
C ASP A 629 7.91 5.66 -1.95
N GLN A 630 8.11 4.85 -2.96
CA GLN A 630 7.12 4.34 -3.90
C GLN A 630 7.29 2.82 -4.04
N PRO A 631 6.39 2.09 -4.72
CA PRO A 631 6.54 0.65 -4.89
C PRO A 631 7.89 0.25 -5.49
N PHE A 632 8.76 -0.42 -4.71
CA PHE A 632 10.14 -0.78 -5.04
C PHE A 632 11.03 0.39 -5.47
N GLY A 633 10.83 1.57 -4.92
CA GLY A 633 11.64 2.72 -5.28
C GLY A 633 11.62 3.86 -4.28
N LEU A 634 12.53 4.78 -4.47
CA LEU A 634 12.60 6.06 -3.79
C LEU A 634 12.49 7.16 -4.85
N ILE A 635 11.53 8.08 -4.69
CA ILE A 635 11.29 9.16 -5.62
C ILE A 635 11.77 10.49 -5.02
N ARG A 636 12.50 11.26 -5.84
CA ARG A 636 12.87 12.64 -5.54
C ARG A 636 11.81 13.58 -6.09
N ARG A 637 11.31 14.48 -5.26
CA ARG A 637 10.30 15.48 -5.63
C ARG A 637 10.73 16.89 -5.26
N ASP A 638 10.33 17.86 -6.06
CA ASP A 638 10.45 19.26 -5.70
C ASP A 638 9.44 19.61 -4.59
N ASN A 639 9.85 20.44 -3.62
CA ASN A 639 8.98 20.80 -2.49
C ASN A 639 7.72 21.54 -2.97
N ARG A 640 7.83 22.27 -4.06
CA ARG A 640 6.75 23.02 -4.69
C ARG A 640 6.62 22.64 -6.16
N PRO A 641 5.45 22.18 -6.63
CA PRO A 641 5.24 21.92 -8.05
C PRO A 641 5.45 23.18 -8.88
N SER A 642 6.31 23.12 -9.91
CA SER A 642 6.63 24.26 -10.78
C SER A 642 5.41 24.80 -11.56
N THR A 643 4.42 23.94 -11.78
CA THR A 643 3.19 24.27 -12.53
C THR A 643 2.11 24.93 -11.67
N LEU A 644 2.35 25.11 -10.37
CA LEU A 644 1.41 25.74 -9.45
C LEU A 644 1.10 27.21 -9.81
N ASP A 645 2.00 27.89 -10.51
CA ASP A 645 1.80 29.31 -10.91
C ASP A 645 0.98 29.49 -12.18
N VAL A 646 0.85 28.44 -13.00
CA VAL A 646 0.25 28.54 -14.35
C VAL A 646 -1.12 27.84 -14.47
N TRP A 647 -1.46 26.96 -13.55
CA TRP A 647 -2.63 26.08 -13.68
C TRP A 647 -3.97 26.81 -13.88
N GLN A 648 -4.17 27.95 -13.21
CA GLN A 648 -5.39 28.75 -13.37
C GLN A 648 -5.44 29.46 -14.71
N GLN A 649 -4.32 29.99 -15.17
CA GLN A 649 -4.22 30.69 -16.47
C GLN A 649 -4.45 29.74 -17.64
N GLU A 650 -4.02 28.49 -17.49
CA GLU A 650 -4.18 27.44 -18.49
C GLU A 650 -5.45 26.59 -18.29
N ASN A 651 -6.31 26.96 -17.35
CA ASN A 651 -7.57 26.27 -17.07
C ASN A 651 -7.42 24.76 -16.77
N TRP A 652 -6.49 24.40 -15.91
CA TRP A 652 -6.31 22.99 -15.52
C TRP A 652 -7.53 22.46 -14.78
N SER A 653 -7.76 21.14 -14.88
CA SER A 653 -8.92 20.50 -14.26
C SER A 653 -8.83 20.40 -12.72
N GLU A 654 -7.61 20.52 -12.17
CA GLU A 654 -7.33 20.51 -10.73
C GLU A 654 -6.00 21.25 -10.46
N ALA A 655 -5.84 21.84 -9.28
CA ALA A 655 -4.59 22.46 -8.85
C ALA A 655 -3.48 21.42 -8.65
N PRO A 656 -2.27 21.62 -9.18
CA PRO A 656 -1.11 20.76 -8.92
C PRO A 656 -0.52 21.07 -7.54
N THR A 657 -1.20 20.64 -6.49
CA THR A 657 -0.85 20.93 -5.09
C THR A 657 0.41 20.21 -4.62
N ALA A 658 1.02 20.67 -3.53
CA ALA A 658 2.12 20.01 -2.84
C ALA A 658 1.68 18.91 -1.86
N LEU A 659 0.49 18.33 -2.08
CA LEU A 659 0.03 17.10 -1.43
C LEU A 659 0.61 15.90 -2.17
N TRP A 660 1.40 15.10 -1.48
CA TRP A 660 2.15 14.01 -2.09
C TRP A 660 1.82 12.66 -1.46
N PRO A 661 1.83 11.58 -2.26
CA PRO A 661 1.73 10.22 -1.73
C PRO A 661 3.07 9.71 -1.22
N MET A 662 3.02 8.79 -0.25
CA MET A 662 4.11 7.92 0.15
C MET A 662 3.59 6.50 0.40
N GLN A 663 4.45 5.51 0.30
CA GLN A 663 4.12 4.15 0.72
C GLN A 663 4.22 4.03 2.25
N SER A 664 5.29 4.52 2.82
CA SER A 664 5.53 4.52 4.26
C SER A 664 6.56 5.54 4.71
N LEU A 665 7.42 6.03 3.83
CA LEU A 665 8.58 6.85 4.16
C LEU A 665 8.55 8.17 3.42
N VAL A 666 8.82 9.24 4.17
CA VAL A 666 9.24 10.52 3.62
C VAL A 666 10.45 11.04 4.39
N MET A 667 11.38 11.68 3.69
CA MET A 667 12.58 12.25 4.30
C MET A 667 13.05 13.51 3.59
N MET A 668 13.69 14.37 4.35
CA MET A 668 14.39 15.55 3.85
C MET A 668 15.78 15.62 4.50
N HIS A 669 16.83 15.69 3.69
CA HIS A 669 18.21 15.74 4.16
C HIS A 669 19.10 16.51 3.18
N ASP A 670 20.23 16.99 3.67
CA ASP A 670 21.26 17.69 2.88
C ASP A 670 22.49 16.81 2.55
N GLY A 671 22.38 15.50 2.83
CA GLY A 671 23.47 14.53 2.69
C GLY A 671 24.26 14.31 3.98
N GLN A 672 24.18 15.23 4.95
CA GLN A 672 24.85 15.13 6.24
C GLN A 672 23.87 15.01 7.40
N GLN A 673 22.79 15.76 7.37
CA GLN A 673 21.77 15.75 8.41
C GLN A 673 20.37 15.86 7.81
N GLY A 674 19.37 15.45 8.56
CA GLY A 674 17.99 15.53 8.14
C GLY A 674 17.04 14.81 9.09
N MET A 675 15.83 14.67 8.65
CA MET A 675 14.79 13.94 9.37
C MET A 675 14.01 13.06 8.41
N SER A 676 13.72 11.85 8.85
CA SER A 676 12.79 10.96 8.15
C SER A 676 11.61 10.59 9.05
N VAL A 677 10.47 10.36 8.40
CA VAL A 677 9.25 9.85 9.02
C VAL A 677 8.86 8.57 8.32
N VAL A 678 8.77 7.47 9.07
CA VAL A 678 8.26 6.19 8.55
C VAL A 678 6.91 5.91 9.20
N THR A 679 5.88 5.64 8.41
CA THR A 679 4.50 5.52 8.87
C THR A 679 3.92 4.13 8.66
N GLU A 680 2.91 3.76 9.45
CA GLU A 680 2.09 2.59 9.24
C GLU A 680 0.75 2.99 8.60
N GLY A 681 0.72 3.04 7.27
CA GLY A 681 -0.51 3.27 6.50
C GLY A 681 -0.98 4.72 6.40
N LEU A 682 -0.23 5.71 6.89
CA LEU A 682 -0.44 7.10 6.53
C LEU A 682 0.16 7.32 5.15
N ARG A 683 -0.64 7.78 4.20
CA ARG A 683 -0.27 7.81 2.77
C ARG A 683 -0.10 9.22 2.21
N GLU A 684 -0.44 10.27 2.96
CA GLU A 684 -0.36 11.65 2.53
C GLU A 684 0.57 12.47 3.41
N TYR A 685 1.40 13.25 2.77
CA TYR A 685 2.15 14.34 3.40
C TYR A 685 2.11 15.60 2.53
N GLU A 686 2.46 16.72 3.14
CA GLU A 686 2.55 18.03 2.52
C GLU A 686 3.87 18.70 2.89
N ILE A 687 4.44 19.45 1.96
CA ILE A 687 5.48 20.45 2.26
C ILE A 687 4.80 21.82 2.23
N PRO A 688 4.55 22.46 3.39
CA PRO A 688 3.89 23.77 3.43
C PRO A 688 4.73 24.85 2.73
N GLU A 689 4.13 25.58 1.80
CA GLU A 689 4.84 26.56 0.96
C GLU A 689 5.57 27.63 1.81
N GLN A 690 4.94 28.08 2.91
CA GLN A 690 5.52 29.06 3.82
C GLN A 690 6.59 28.50 4.76
N ARG A 691 6.70 27.16 4.84
CA ARG A 691 7.64 26.44 5.72
C ARG A 691 8.23 25.24 4.97
N PRO A 692 9.09 25.47 3.97
CA PRO A 692 9.60 24.44 3.06
C PRO A 692 10.53 23.41 3.71
N SER A 693 10.91 23.60 4.98
CA SER A 693 11.70 22.66 5.79
C SER A 693 10.85 21.81 6.75
N VAL A 694 9.53 21.79 6.58
CA VAL A 694 8.60 21.02 7.43
C VAL A 694 7.97 19.88 6.62
N LEU A 695 7.98 18.68 7.20
CA LEU A 695 7.18 17.54 6.74
C LEU A 695 5.85 17.54 7.51
N ALA A 696 4.75 17.85 6.85
CA ALA A 696 3.42 17.82 7.45
C ALA A 696 2.72 16.52 7.05
N ILE A 697 2.65 15.56 7.98
CA ILE A 697 2.02 14.25 7.77
C ILE A 697 0.54 14.35 8.12
N THR A 698 -0.35 14.00 7.22
CA THR A 698 -1.79 13.95 7.48
C THR A 698 -2.14 12.73 8.32
N LEU A 699 -2.55 12.94 9.56
CA LEU A 699 -3.02 11.90 10.46
C LEU A 699 -4.43 11.45 10.06
N LEU A 700 -5.33 12.41 9.95
CA LEU A 700 -6.68 12.15 9.48
C LEU A 700 -7.23 13.34 8.69
N ARG A 701 -8.15 13.05 7.79
CA ARG A 701 -8.89 14.00 6.99
C ARG A 701 -10.38 13.64 7.06
N SER A 702 -11.19 14.61 7.45
CA SER A 702 -12.63 14.46 7.68
C SER A 702 -13.41 15.28 6.67
N VAL A 703 -14.27 14.65 5.89
CA VAL A 703 -15.17 15.30 4.92
C VAL A 703 -16.53 14.61 4.91
N GLY A 704 -17.59 15.35 4.62
CA GLY A 704 -18.95 14.83 4.72
C GLY A 704 -19.65 14.54 3.39
N TRP A 705 -18.93 14.59 2.25
CA TRP A 705 -19.52 14.43 0.92
C TRP A 705 -18.66 13.53 0.04
N LEU A 706 -19.35 12.66 -0.71
CA LEU A 706 -18.69 11.85 -1.73
C LEU A 706 -18.11 12.73 -2.83
N GLY A 707 -18.90 13.64 -3.39
CA GLY A 707 -18.44 14.59 -4.42
C GLY A 707 -19.08 15.96 -4.25
N LYS A 708 -18.29 17.02 -4.48
CA LYS A 708 -18.73 18.42 -4.51
C LYS A 708 -18.38 19.06 -5.84
N ALA A 709 -19.13 20.08 -6.26
CA ALA A 709 -18.82 20.93 -7.42
C ALA A 709 -18.19 22.25 -6.96
N GLY A 710 -17.46 22.91 -7.87
CA GLY A 710 -17.05 24.30 -7.69
C GLY A 710 -16.04 24.55 -6.57
N MET A 711 -15.17 23.59 -6.26
CA MET A 711 -14.12 23.78 -5.24
C MET A 711 -12.99 24.66 -5.77
N PRO A 712 -12.36 25.51 -4.92
CA PRO A 712 -11.27 26.41 -5.35
C PRO A 712 -10.10 25.69 -6.04
N TRP A 713 -9.72 24.51 -5.56
CA TRP A 713 -8.61 23.74 -6.14
C TRP A 713 -9.07 22.68 -7.16
N ARG A 714 -10.36 22.53 -7.34
CA ARG A 714 -10.97 21.68 -8.37
C ARG A 714 -12.24 22.34 -8.89
N PRO A 715 -12.12 23.25 -9.88
CA PRO A 715 -13.26 23.96 -10.44
C PRO A 715 -14.19 23.04 -11.25
N GLY A 716 -15.40 23.50 -11.48
CA GLY A 716 -16.39 22.84 -12.32
C GLY A 716 -17.21 21.76 -11.62
N ARG A 717 -17.61 20.73 -12.36
CA ARG A 717 -18.51 19.66 -11.86
C ARG A 717 -17.88 18.82 -10.74
N ALA A 718 -18.70 18.14 -9.97
CA ALA A 718 -18.25 17.10 -9.04
C ALA A 718 -17.55 15.94 -9.79
N SER A 719 -16.72 15.18 -9.11
CA SER A 719 -16.08 13.98 -9.66
C SER A 719 -16.94 12.73 -9.49
N GLY A 720 -17.56 12.55 -8.35
CA GLY A 720 -18.57 11.53 -8.10
C GLY A 720 -19.97 12.16 -7.96
N MET A 721 -20.91 11.35 -7.53
CA MET A 721 -22.25 11.83 -7.19
C MET A 721 -22.21 12.76 -5.96
N ALA A 722 -23.07 13.77 -5.93
CA ALA A 722 -23.24 14.63 -4.78
C ALA A 722 -24.08 13.90 -3.70
N LEU A 723 -23.45 12.96 -3.01
CA LEU A 723 -24.07 12.18 -1.94
C LEU A 723 -23.44 12.54 -0.60
N PRO A 724 -24.26 12.63 0.49
CA PRO A 724 -23.72 12.69 1.84
C PRO A 724 -22.90 11.43 2.16
N SER A 725 -21.78 11.63 2.84
CA SER A 725 -20.87 10.56 3.26
C SER A 725 -20.40 10.80 4.70
N PRO A 726 -21.31 10.68 5.68
CA PRO A 726 -21.01 10.98 7.09
C PRO A 726 -19.89 10.12 7.67
N ASP A 727 -19.72 8.86 7.24
CA ASP A 727 -18.66 7.99 7.75
C ASP A 727 -17.27 8.42 7.27
N SER A 728 -17.16 9.22 6.20
CA SER A 728 -15.88 9.78 5.77
C SER A 728 -15.39 10.93 6.66
N GLN A 729 -16.19 11.38 7.63
CA GLN A 729 -15.75 12.25 8.73
C GLN A 729 -14.82 11.52 9.72
N ILE A 730 -14.78 10.17 9.72
CA ILE A 730 -14.03 9.33 10.65
C ILE A 730 -14.30 9.77 12.12
N PRO A 731 -15.55 9.75 12.59
CA PRO A 731 -15.86 10.14 13.94
C PRO A 731 -15.39 9.10 14.96
N GLY A 732 -15.01 9.55 16.16
CA GLY A 732 -14.60 8.69 17.28
C GLY A 732 -13.11 8.43 17.31
N GLU A 733 -12.75 7.24 17.79
CA GLU A 733 -11.39 6.85 18.07
C GLU A 733 -10.59 6.57 16.78
N PHE A 734 -9.44 7.21 16.65
CA PHE A 734 -8.49 7.00 15.55
C PHE A 734 -7.08 6.89 16.12
N THR A 735 -6.30 5.93 15.63
CA THR A 735 -4.91 5.71 16.06
C THR A 735 -3.98 5.76 14.86
N ALA A 736 -2.87 6.47 14.99
CA ALA A 736 -1.78 6.51 14.02
C ALA A 736 -0.47 6.09 14.68
N ARG A 737 0.42 5.47 13.90
CA ARG A 737 1.77 5.11 14.35
C ARG A 737 2.79 5.51 13.31
N PHE A 738 3.88 6.10 13.75
CA PHE A 738 5.02 6.45 12.92
C PHE A 738 6.32 6.45 13.75
N VAL A 739 7.46 6.42 13.08
CA VAL A 739 8.76 6.55 13.71
C VAL A 739 9.51 7.72 13.12
N LEU A 740 10.20 8.47 13.97
CA LEU A 740 11.12 9.53 13.59
C LEU A 740 12.55 9.00 13.66
N ILE A 741 13.28 9.13 12.56
CA ILE A 741 14.69 8.71 12.48
C ILE A 741 15.52 9.92 12.03
N PRO A 742 16.31 10.52 12.94
CA PRO A 742 17.26 11.55 12.56
C PRO A 742 18.34 11.00 11.65
N LEU A 743 18.53 11.63 10.50
CA LEU A 743 19.54 11.26 9.51
C LEU A 743 20.87 11.93 9.88
N HIS A 744 21.94 11.14 9.85
CA HIS A 744 23.29 11.59 10.19
C HIS A 744 24.23 11.55 8.97
N ASP A 745 24.12 10.50 8.14
CA ASP A 745 24.92 10.27 6.93
C ASP A 745 24.04 10.07 5.69
N GLY A 746 22.95 10.84 5.60
CA GLY A 746 21.96 10.70 4.54
C GLY A 746 21.34 9.31 4.52
N GLU A 747 21.31 8.68 3.36
CA GLU A 747 20.73 7.35 3.13
C GLU A 747 21.73 6.22 3.46
N SER A 748 22.28 6.19 4.66
CA SER A 748 23.24 5.16 5.05
C SER A 748 22.62 3.76 5.15
N PRO A 749 23.39 2.68 5.00
CA PRO A 749 22.90 1.32 5.24
C PRO A 749 22.32 1.13 6.65
N ALA A 750 22.85 1.81 7.66
CA ALA A 750 22.33 1.78 9.03
C ALA A 750 20.93 2.40 9.12
N PHE A 751 20.69 3.53 8.46
CA PHE A 751 19.35 4.12 8.34
C PHE A 751 18.34 3.13 7.74
N TRP A 752 18.69 2.52 6.61
CA TRP A 752 17.80 1.58 5.95
C TRP A 752 17.52 0.33 6.80
N ARG A 753 18.47 -0.12 7.62
CA ARG A 753 18.27 -1.22 8.59
C ARG A 753 17.25 -0.84 9.67
N GLU A 754 17.27 0.40 10.15
CA GLU A 754 16.28 0.87 11.12
C GLU A 754 14.86 0.95 10.52
N VAL A 755 14.73 1.44 9.29
CA VAL A 755 13.45 1.45 8.54
C VAL A 755 12.90 0.03 8.39
N GLU A 756 13.76 -0.92 7.99
CA GLU A 756 13.36 -2.30 7.77
C GLU A 756 13.00 -3.02 9.07
N ALA A 757 13.78 -2.83 10.12
CA ALA A 757 13.54 -3.41 11.43
C ALA A 757 12.21 -2.93 12.05
N TRP A 758 11.86 -1.64 11.85
CA TRP A 758 10.59 -1.10 12.31
C TRP A 758 9.39 -1.64 11.50
N ARG A 759 9.54 -1.75 10.18
CA ARG A 759 8.48 -2.29 9.30
C ARG A 759 8.29 -3.79 9.42
N THR A 760 9.32 -4.52 9.89
CA THR A 760 9.33 -5.98 10.02
C THR A 760 9.82 -6.37 11.42
N PRO A 761 9.04 -6.08 12.48
CA PRO A 761 9.42 -6.44 13.83
C PRO A 761 9.51 -7.96 14.00
N ALA A 762 10.36 -8.43 14.90
CA ALA A 762 10.30 -9.83 15.33
C ALA A 762 9.03 -10.06 16.15
N ILE A 763 8.36 -11.18 15.93
CA ILE A 763 7.11 -11.51 16.62
C ILE A 763 7.36 -12.61 17.63
N GLY A 764 7.02 -12.33 18.90
CA GLY A 764 7.02 -13.30 19.97
C GLY A 764 5.64 -13.95 20.13
N TRP A 765 5.64 -15.26 20.40
CA TRP A 765 4.45 -16.04 20.63
C TRP A 765 4.63 -16.97 21.84
N LEU A 766 3.69 -16.97 22.78
CA LEU A 766 3.71 -17.79 24.00
C LEU A 766 2.87 -19.06 23.82
N ASP A 767 3.47 -20.23 23.99
CA ASP A 767 2.74 -21.49 24.18
C ASP A 767 2.15 -21.54 25.59
N SER A 768 0.98 -20.96 25.73
CA SER A 768 0.30 -20.86 27.03
C SER A 768 -0.25 -22.18 27.55
N GLY A 769 -0.30 -23.22 26.72
CA GLY A 769 -0.96 -24.50 27.03
C GLY A 769 -2.48 -24.48 26.89
N TRP A 770 -3.11 -23.30 26.72
CA TRP A 770 -4.55 -23.13 26.50
C TRP A 770 -4.83 -22.20 25.31
N ALA A 771 -4.54 -22.76 24.13
CA ALA A 771 -4.89 -22.08 22.90
C ALA A 771 -6.42 -22.11 22.67
N ARG A 772 -6.94 -21.01 22.12
CA ARG A 772 -8.35 -20.87 21.72
C ARG A 772 -8.80 -22.00 20.78
N PHE A 773 -7.92 -22.37 19.86
CA PHE A 773 -8.10 -23.51 18.96
C PHE A 773 -6.92 -24.49 19.13
N LYS A 774 -7.21 -25.79 19.09
CA LYS A 774 -6.20 -26.84 19.24
C LYS A 774 -5.95 -27.53 17.92
N THR A 775 -4.67 -27.62 17.55
CA THR A 775 -4.25 -28.45 16.41
C THR A 775 -4.19 -29.91 16.81
N ASN A 776 -4.31 -30.80 15.81
CA ASN A 776 -4.04 -32.22 16.01
C ASN A 776 -2.57 -32.44 16.50
N PRO A 777 -2.27 -33.58 17.14
CA PRO A 777 -0.88 -33.96 17.34
C PRO A 777 -0.13 -34.04 16.02
N ILE A 778 1.16 -33.71 16.05
CA ILE A 778 2.07 -33.84 14.92
C ILE A 778 3.20 -34.79 15.30
N ASP A 779 3.60 -35.62 14.33
CA ASP A 779 4.70 -36.59 14.51
C ASP A 779 6.04 -36.02 13.98
N LEU A 780 6.15 -34.67 13.91
CA LEU A 780 7.34 -33.97 13.49
C LEU A 780 8.11 -33.44 14.71
N THR A 781 9.41 -33.50 14.63
CA THR A 781 10.31 -32.92 15.64
C THR A 781 11.09 -31.78 15.03
N PHE A 782 11.14 -30.65 15.74
CA PHE A 782 11.81 -29.44 15.27
C PHE A 782 12.94 -29.04 16.23
N PRO A 783 14.02 -28.40 15.71
CA PRO A 783 15.06 -27.83 16.57
C PRO A 783 14.51 -26.64 17.37
N ALA A 784 15.12 -26.39 18.54
CA ALA A 784 14.74 -25.25 19.40
C ALA A 784 15.06 -23.88 18.79
N ALA A 785 16.00 -23.83 17.87
CA ALA A 785 16.31 -22.67 17.02
C ALA A 785 16.53 -23.14 15.58
N TYR A 786 16.10 -22.35 14.62
CA TYR A 786 16.22 -22.67 13.21
C TYR A 786 16.42 -21.41 12.38
N SER A 787 17.31 -21.47 11.40
CA SER A 787 17.51 -20.44 10.36
C SER A 787 17.34 -21.10 9.00
N LEU A 788 16.43 -20.57 8.20
CA LEU A 788 16.22 -21.09 6.83
C LEU A 788 17.33 -20.67 5.89
N LEU A 789 17.72 -19.40 5.94
CA LEU A 789 18.77 -18.81 5.12
C LEU A 789 19.32 -17.54 5.81
N SER A 790 20.55 -17.19 5.46
CA SER A 790 21.16 -15.92 5.81
C SER A 790 21.50 -15.14 4.55
N TRP A 791 21.08 -13.88 4.49
CA TRP A 791 21.31 -13.00 3.35
C TRP A 791 21.65 -11.59 3.85
N ASP A 792 22.87 -11.42 4.32
CA ASP A 792 23.35 -10.11 4.75
C ASP A 792 23.69 -9.24 3.55
N THR A 793 22.82 -8.32 3.25
CA THR A 793 22.84 -7.49 2.03
C THR A 793 22.27 -6.10 2.35
N PRO A 794 22.66 -5.05 1.62
CA PRO A 794 22.00 -3.74 1.71
C PRO A 794 20.62 -3.69 1.05
N LEU A 795 20.17 -4.79 0.43
CA LEU A 795 18.83 -4.86 -0.16
C LEU A 795 17.77 -4.95 0.93
N HIS A 796 16.64 -4.28 0.70
CA HIS A 796 15.47 -4.38 1.55
C HIS A 796 14.70 -5.67 1.28
N PHE A 797 14.31 -6.34 2.34
CA PHE A 797 13.44 -7.51 2.29
C PHE A 797 12.03 -7.14 1.85
N SER A 798 11.46 -7.87 0.90
CA SER A 798 10.09 -7.72 0.46
C SER A 798 9.22 -8.89 0.91
N THR A 799 9.59 -10.12 0.58
CA THR A 799 8.86 -11.32 0.97
C THR A 799 9.72 -12.58 0.86
N LEU A 800 9.33 -13.60 1.62
CA LEU A 800 9.73 -15.00 1.44
C LEU A 800 8.47 -15.84 1.38
N LYS A 801 8.21 -16.54 0.28
CA LYS A 801 6.96 -17.27 0.04
C LYS A 801 7.18 -18.56 -0.75
N LYS A 802 6.18 -19.46 -0.74
CA LYS A 802 6.17 -20.57 -1.68
C LYS A 802 5.96 -20.08 -3.12
N ALA A 803 6.68 -20.66 -4.07
CA ALA A 803 6.51 -20.38 -5.49
C ALA A 803 5.11 -20.75 -5.98
N GLN A 804 4.62 -20.01 -6.98
CA GLN A 804 3.26 -20.22 -7.51
C GLN A 804 3.15 -21.47 -8.36
N TYR A 805 4.20 -21.78 -9.13
CA TYR A 805 4.14 -22.80 -10.17
C TYR A 805 4.85 -24.10 -9.81
N GLU A 806 5.58 -24.15 -8.72
CA GLU A 806 6.41 -25.30 -8.36
C GLU A 806 6.68 -25.41 -6.85
N ASP A 807 7.24 -26.54 -6.44
CA ASP A 807 7.67 -26.78 -5.06
C ASP A 807 9.06 -26.14 -4.83
N ALA A 808 9.06 -24.82 -4.73
CA ALA A 808 10.22 -23.99 -4.44
C ALA A 808 9.81 -22.81 -3.54
N LEU A 809 10.79 -22.07 -3.02
CA LEU A 809 10.56 -20.80 -2.35
C LEU A 809 10.98 -19.64 -3.24
N ILE A 810 10.35 -18.51 -3.07
CA ILE A 810 10.67 -17.21 -3.66
C ILE A 810 11.12 -16.28 -2.56
N LEU A 811 12.37 -15.81 -2.65
CA LEU A 811 12.91 -14.73 -1.84
C LEU A 811 12.96 -13.47 -2.71
N ARG A 812 12.40 -12.36 -2.22
CA ARG A 812 12.43 -11.07 -2.93
C ARG A 812 12.96 -9.97 -2.03
N GLY A 813 13.85 -9.17 -2.63
CA GLY A 813 14.29 -7.90 -2.07
C GLY A 813 14.33 -6.83 -3.14
N TRP A 814 14.71 -5.62 -2.77
CA TRP A 814 14.88 -4.50 -3.69
C TRP A 814 15.96 -3.55 -3.17
N ASN A 815 16.58 -2.82 -4.07
CA ASN A 815 17.63 -1.86 -3.74
C ASN A 815 16.99 -0.48 -3.40
N PRO A 816 16.98 -0.05 -2.13
CA PRO A 816 16.44 1.25 -1.76
C PRO A 816 17.39 2.41 -2.04
N GLY A 817 18.68 2.14 -2.22
CA GLY A 817 19.73 3.14 -2.41
C GLY A 817 19.74 3.74 -3.81
N SER A 818 20.45 4.85 -3.95
CA SER A 818 20.62 5.58 -5.22
C SER A 818 21.72 4.97 -6.12
N GLN A 819 22.51 4.01 -5.60
CA GLN A 819 23.61 3.35 -6.34
C GLN A 819 23.33 1.87 -6.54
N PRO A 820 23.80 1.27 -7.64
CA PRO A 820 23.75 -0.16 -7.83
C PRO A 820 24.52 -0.91 -6.72
N VAL A 821 23.97 -2.02 -6.24
CA VAL A 821 24.60 -2.91 -5.27
C VAL A 821 24.93 -4.26 -5.92
N SER A 822 26.02 -4.89 -5.50
CA SER A 822 26.36 -6.24 -5.98
C SER A 822 25.19 -7.18 -5.70
N SER A 823 24.88 -8.04 -6.66
CA SER A 823 23.84 -9.05 -6.48
C SER A 823 24.35 -10.11 -5.49
N PRO A 824 23.89 -10.10 -4.24
CA PRO A 824 24.38 -11.05 -3.25
C PRO A 824 23.72 -12.41 -3.47
N THR A 825 24.52 -13.46 -3.32
CA THR A 825 24.01 -14.82 -3.23
C THR A 825 23.81 -15.16 -1.77
N PRO A 826 22.59 -15.57 -1.35
CA PRO A 826 22.37 -16.06 0.00
C PRO A 826 23.32 -17.22 0.32
N GLU A 827 23.96 -17.16 1.47
CA GLU A 827 24.73 -18.29 2.03
C GLU A 827 23.75 -19.41 2.43
N THR A 828 24.17 -20.64 2.37
CA THR A 828 23.42 -21.83 2.85
C THR A 828 22.34 -22.41 1.92
N VAL A 829 22.24 -22.00 0.65
CA VAL A 829 21.24 -22.53 -0.29
C VAL A 829 21.92 -23.16 -1.54
N ASP A 830 21.66 -24.44 -1.80
CA ASP A 830 22.37 -25.21 -2.83
C ASP A 830 22.00 -24.87 -4.27
N GLU A 831 20.78 -24.38 -4.54
CA GLU A 831 20.35 -23.92 -5.87
C GLU A 831 19.55 -22.62 -5.78
N LEU A 832 20.20 -21.52 -6.15
CA LEU A 832 19.62 -20.22 -6.35
C LEU A 832 19.55 -19.87 -7.82
N ARG A 833 18.36 -19.46 -8.26
CA ARG A 833 18.17 -18.94 -9.61
C ARG A 833 17.41 -17.62 -9.56
N GLU A 834 17.97 -16.59 -10.19
CA GLU A 834 17.21 -15.34 -10.37
C GLU A 834 16.05 -15.57 -11.33
N VAL A 835 14.88 -15.02 -10.95
CA VAL A 835 13.64 -15.07 -11.72
C VAL A 835 13.02 -13.67 -11.77
N THR A 836 12.03 -13.48 -12.63
CA THR A 836 11.26 -12.23 -12.70
C THR A 836 10.25 -12.14 -11.54
N LEU A 837 9.57 -10.99 -11.40
CA LEU A 837 8.42 -10.87 -10.47
C LEU A 837 7.29 -11.85 -10.82
N ALA A 838 7.18 -12.24 -12.08
CA ALA A 838 6.26 -13.29 -12.56
C ALA A 838 6.72 -14.72 -12.22
N GLU A 839 7.81 -14.88 -11.47
CA GLU A 839 8.42 -16.18 -11.10
C GLU A 839 8.88 -17.01 -12.31
N GLN A 840 9.10 -16.38 -13.43
CA GLN A 840 9.59 -17.01 -14.65
C GLN A 840 11.10 -16.83 -14.78
N PRO A 841 11.82 -17.74 -15.46
CA PRO A 841 13.24 -17.55 -15.73
C PRO A 841 13.48 -16.19 -16.37
N GLY A 842 14.34 -15.38 -15.76
CA GLY A 842 14.80 -14.10 -16.30
C GLY A 842 15.93 -14.28 -17.33
N ALA A 843 16.45 -13.16 -17.82
CA ALA A 843 17.76 -13.10 -18.45
C ALA A 843 18.83 -13.62 -17.48
N LEU A 844 20.08 -13.81 -17.96
CA LEU A 844 21.21 -14.28 -17.14
C LEU A 844 21.28 -13.54 -15.79
N PRO A 845 21.72 -14.22 -14.70
CA PRO A 845 21.81 -13.62 -13.37
C PRO A 845 22.53 -12.27 -13.42
N ARG A 846 21.94 -11.25 -12.82
CA ARG A 846 22.55 -9.92 -12.76
C ARG A 846 23.73 -9.92 -11.81
N THR A 847 24.84 -9.30 -12.20
CA THR A 847 25.99 -9.10 -11.32
C THR A 847 25.76 -7.99 -10.29
N CYS A 848 24.84 -7.09 -10.58
CA CYS A 848 24.40 -6.02 -9.67
C CYS A 848 22.90 -5.75 -9.79
N VAL A 849 22.32 -5.28 -8.70
CA VAL A 849 20.91 -4.82 -8.62
C VAL A 849 20.93 -3.29 -8.77
N PRO A 850 20.33 -2.73 -9.83
CA PRO A 850 20.25 -1.29 -10.03
C PRO A 850 19.55 -0.58 -8.86
N ALA A 851 19.70 0.73 -8.76
CA ALA A 851 18.92 1.56 -7.87
C ALA A 851 17.41 1.37 -8.13
N CYS A 852 16.62 1.33 -7.08
CA CYS A 852 15.16 1.20 -7.16
C CYS A 852 14.69 -0.03 -7.99
N ALA A 853 15.46 -1.10 -7.99
CA ALA A 853 15.14 -2.33 -8.71
C ALA A 853 14.85 -3.49 -7.74
N PRO A 854 13.80 -4.31 -7.99
CA PRO A 854 13.61 -5.56 -7.30
C PRO A 854 14.58 -6.64 -7.81
N VAL A 855 14.88 -7.58 -6.95
CA VAL A 855 15.53 -8.86 -7.28
C VAL A 855 14.71 -9.99 -6.66
N THR A 856 14.48 -11.02 -7.43
CA THR A 856 13.71 -12.19 -7.02
C THR A 856 14.53 -13.46 -7.24
N TRP A 857 14.65 -14.27 -6.18
CA TRP A 857 15.37 -15.52 -6.19
C TRP A 857 14.42 -16.69 -5.99
N ARG A 858 14.50 -17.66 -6.83
CA ARG A 858 13.95 -18.99 -6.65
C ARG A 858 14.95 -19.86 -5.87
N ILE A 859 14.48 -20.45 -4.80
CA ILE A 859 15.22 -21.38 -3.94
C ILE A 859 14.63 -22.77 -4.14
N ALA A 860 15.41 -23.72 -4.66
CA ALA A 860 14.94 -25.10 -4.85
C ALA A 860 14.52 -25.76 -3.53
N SER A 861 13.52 -26.59 -3.54
CA SER A 861 13.28 -27.53 -2.45
C SER A 861 14.37 -28.59 -2.53
N ASN A 862 15.30 -28.63 -1.56
CA ASN A 862 16.11 -29.83 -1.42
C ASN A 862 15.13 -31.00 -1.24
N SER A 863 15.24 -32.02 -2.09
CA SER A 863 14.50 -33.25 -1.91
C SER A 863 14.59 -33.66 -0.43
N ARG A 864 13.43 -33.91 0.17
CA ARG A 864 13.32 -34.42 1.55
C ARG A 864 14.30 -35.58 1.69
N GLY A 865 15.43 -35.34 2.39
CA GLY A 865 16.33 -36.42 2.82
C GLY A 865 15.67 -37.21 3.95
#